data_562d8c6e513090da14f8311afd1ce274
#
_entry.id   562d8c6e513090da14f8311afd1ce274
#
_cell.length_a   1.000
_cell.length_b   1.000
_cell.length_c   1.000
_cell.angle_alpha   90.00
_cell.angle_beta   90.00
_cell.angle_gamma   90.00
#
_symmetry.space_group_name_H-M   'P 1'
#
loop_
_entity.id
_entity.type
_entity.pdbx_description
1 polymer ?
#
loop_
_entity_poly.entity_id
_entity_poly.type
_entity_poly.pdbx_seq_one_letter_code
_entity_poly.pdbx_strand_id
1 'polypeptide(L)'
;MDGSYGVHWEMSDEVSLFPSAGGEGVGFSISKLENDGTTATFTGPNGEYACALYPASASATYNPASGIVRSSVPSVQTGVEGSFAQGANLALAQITQNSGQLFFRNAGALLSLLVPGNYITRIRIESRDASVAMTGGADVVFNEGVPAISSTSTSRNYVELTMPEQSAGKRYYAVVFPGNYSQGFTVTFYTSSGAFNRYTSTKGVELSRNSIMRLIEKNWTVVDDRPSKSQSGTELIAPEIISGGDGGNGTATMRFSCGSGKRDTYKLYRRNADTMGIGTLVETMYTGSGQYGSFSYTFTGLQSGACYDLGVSASCTGQSGYDDSPIVWLDDITVTGEPQPELYDWESSRNGVPSFADISLVTLGRHSANPPAWSKQRFASHVAYTDELSVPHWLFDAFLCIDTYDSKRSRSYCITSSSLSANKASWEDLLEDWLGNDGALRKLDSAVSDAAATLGVPPKPRYIVMGLPDPIMFENFADKSSSTTYWGDIEGRPVDFSDVEDQKAAYKWYMDRCRERFNALGFNYLELAGFYVLSEELHLPASYYDALGVYYFSNETWNSQYKRWEQLVPYAAEYAHSHNEGLWWIPYLYAPGHTVWNHLGFDRAFMQPNRYWDHDEIEHPLSSTISTLQSHNMGIELEFEYSAVASVMADGRGAPDGNGNLVFYSADVPMLQDRVREYMDAYKQSGLYGVLPFAVYSGTDAMHQLASSADESDRQLYHDICHFIIESTLKQ
;
A
#
# COMPACT_ATOMS: atom_id res chain seq x y z
N MET A 1 -14.47 -6.45 -9.26
CA MET A 1 -15.88 -6.60 -8.83
C MET A 1 -16.64 -5.44 -9.42
N ASP A 2 -17.63 -5.75 -10.22
CA ASP A 2 -18.64 -4.78 -10.57
C ASP A 2 -19.30 -4.33 -9.25
N GLY A 3 -19.00 -3.09 -8.83
CA GLY A 3 -19.32 -2.60 -7.49
C GLY A 3 -20.77 -2.13 -7.33
N SER A 4 -21.75 -2.91 -7.77
CA SER A 4 -23.15 -2.63 -7.46
C SER A 4 -23.48 -3.18 -6.06
N TYR A 5 -23.78 -2.26 -5.13
CA TYR A 5 -24.30 -2.62 -3.80
C TYR A 5 -25.82 -2.52 -3.83
N GLY A 6 -26.49 -3.57 -3.38
CA GLY A 6 -27.93 -3.57 -3.18
C GLY A 6 -28.31 -2.73 -1.96
N VAL A 7 -29.29 -1.85 -2.12
CA VAL A 7 -29.97 -1.18 -0.99
C VAL A 7 -31.25 -1.93 -0.70
N HIS A 8 -31.46 -2.29 0.56
CA HIS A 8 -32.59 -3.08 1.03
C HIS A 8 -33.45 -2.25 1.97
N TRP A 9 -34.76 -2.44 1.89
CA TRP A 9 -35.73 -1.91 2.83
C TRP A 9 -35.69 -2.70 4.12
N GLU A 10 -35.87 -2.00 5.25
CA GLU A 10 -36.11 -2.59 6.56
C GLU A 10 -37.56 -2.33 7.01
N MET A 11 -38.12 -3.21 7.84
CA MET A 11 -39.52 -3.07 8.28
C MET A 11 -39.82 -1.76 9.04
N SER A 12 -38.78 -1.13 9.57
CA SER A 12 -38.87 0.17 10.24
C SER A 12 -38.78 1.37 9.30
N ASP A 13 -38.54 1.15 8.03
CA ASP A 13 -38.45 2.27 7.07
C ASP A 13 -39.82 2.83 6.77
N GLU A 14 -39.85 4.16 6.65
CA GLU A 14 -41.00 4.93 6.28
C GLU A 14 -40.69 5.87 5.13
N VAL A 15 -41.70 6.17 4.32
CA VAL A 15 -41.59 7.15 3.22
C VAL A 15 -42.64 8.26 3.36
N SER A 16 -42.33 9.45 2.91
CA SER A 16 -43.27 10.55 2.80
C SER A 16 -43.80 10.64 1.36
N LEU A 17 -45.11 10.55 1.17
CA LEU A 17 -45.78 10.83 -0.12
C LEU A 17 -46.30 12.25 -0.11
N PHE A 18 -45.99 13.03 -1.15
CA PHE A 18 -46.38 14.44 -1.24
C PHE A 18 -47.63 14.59 -2.08
N PRO A 19 -48.65 15.26 -1.51
CA PRO A 19 -49.88 15.56 -2.28
C PRO A 19 -49.58 16.32 -3.58
N SER A 20 -50.31 16.04 -4.64
CA SER A 20 -50.17 16.71 -5.93
C SER A 20 -50.41 18.23 -5.84
N ALA A 21 -51.17 18.67 -4.83
CA ALA A 21 -51.39 20.08 -4.51
C ALA A 21 -50.17 20.76 -3.82
N GLY A 22 -49.17 19.98 -3.40
CA GLY A 22 -47.99 20.43 -2.66
C GLY A 22 -48.20 20.45 -1.15
N GLY A 23 -47.17 20.89 -0.42
CA GLY A 23 -47.16 20.98 1.03
C GLY A 23 -46.32 19.88 1.71
N GLU A 24 -46.67 19.53 2.95
CA GLU A 24 -46.00 18.52 3.77
C GLU A 24 -46.25 17.12 3.25
N GLY A 25 -45.27 16.23 3.45
CA GLY A 25 -45.37 14.81 3.12
C GLY A 25 -46.27 14.07 4.10
N VAL A 26 -47.00 13.07 3.58
CA VAL A 26 -47.80 12.14 4.37
C VAL A 26 -47.03 10.83 4.56
N GLY A 27 -46.88 10.38 5.81
CA GLY A 27 -46.14 9.18 6.14
C GLY A 27 -46.81 7.88 5.68
N PHE A 28 -46.03 7.00 5.09
CA PHE A 28 -46.39 5.64 4.71
C PHE A 28 -45.41 4.66 5.30
N SER A 29 -45.91 3.63 5.99
CA SER A 29 -45.11 2.61 6.63
C SER A 29 -45.13 1.30 5.84
N ILE A 30 -44.06 0.51 5.99
CA ILE A 30 -43.96 -0.80 5.33
C ILE A 30 -44.93 -1.80 6.00
N SER A 31 -45.73 -2.46 5.21
CA SER A 31 -46.61 -3.56 5.63
C SER A 31 -46.08 -4.93 5.25
N LYS A 32 -45.22 -5.03 4.24
CA LYS A 32 -44.60 -6.26 3.78
C LYS A 32 -43.28 -6.01 3.07
N LEU A 33 -42.29 -6.86 3.35
CA LEU A 33 -41.06 -6.98 2.60
C LEU A 33 -41.08 -8.21 1.71
N GLU A 34 -40.51 -8.10 0.51
CA GLU A 34 -40.36 -9.16 -0.47
C GLU A 34 -38.98 -9.14 -1.10
N ASN A 35 -38.57 -10.27 -1.69
CA ASN A 35 -37.30 -10.39 -2.39
C ASN A 35 -36.08 -9.92 -1.55
N ASP A 36 -35.97 -10.43 -0.34
CA ASP A 36 -34.90 -10.09 0.62
C ASP A 36 -34.79 -8.57 0.88
N GLY A 37 -35.91 -7.87 0.92
CA GLY A 37 -35.97 -6.43 1.19
C GLY A 37 -35.69 -5.54 -0.01
N THR A 38 -35.50 -6.06 -1.21
CA THR A 38 -35.37 -5.21 -2.42
C THR A 38 -36.69 -4.62 -2.87
N THR A 39 -37.82 -5.18 -2.40
CA THR A 39 -39.19 -4.71 -2.67
C THR A 39 -39.95 -4.58 -1.35
N ALA A 40 -40.70 -3.48 -1.19
CA ALA A 40 -41.56 -3.23 -0.03
C ALA A 40 -42.95 -2.79 -0.45
N THR A 41 -43.96 -3.23 0.30
CA THR A 41 -45.34 -2.72 0.18
C THR A 41 -45.59 -1.71 1.28
N PHE A 42 -45.94 -0.48 0.92
CA PHE A 42 -46.21 0.61 1.84
C PHE A 42 -47.74 0.78 1.97
N THR A 43 -48.16 1.13 3.18
CA THR A 43 -49.55 1.46 3.49
C THR A 43 -49.65 2.83 4.15
N GLY A 44 -50.65 3.60 3.79
CA GLY A 44 -50.87 4.95 4.32
C GLY A 44 -52.22 5.52 3.84
N PRO A 45 -52.50 6.79 4.11
CA PRO A 45 -53.76 7.44 3.71
C PRO A 45 -53.99 7.44 2.20
N ASN A 46 -55.26 7.32 1.78
CA ASN A 46 -55.62 7.46 0.40
C ASN A 46 -55.53 8.95 -0.04
N GLY A 47 -55.01 9.20 -1.25
CA GLY A 47 -54.83 10.53 -1.79
C GLY A 47 -54.26 10.53 -3.19
N GLU A 48 -54.21 11.74 -3.81
CA GLU A 48 -53.48 11.96 -5.06
C GLU A 48 -52.09 12.52 -4.71
N TYR A 49 -51.06 11.77 -5.04
CA TYR A 49 -49.67 12.09 -4.72
C TYR A 49 -48.85 12.30 -5.98
N ALA A 50 -47.89 13.23 -5.93
CA ALA A 50 -47.01 13.58 -7.05
C ALA A 50 -45.69 12.81 -7.00
N CYS A 51 -45.12 12.66 -5.81
CA CYS A 51 -43.83 11.99 -5.60
C CYS A 51 -43.73 11.42 -4.18
N ALA A 52 -42.71 10.58 -3.96
CA ALA A 52 -42.37 10.02 -2.66
C ALA A 52 -40.94 10.29 -2.31
N LEU A 53 -40.65 10.45 -1.03
CA LEU A 53 -39.33 10.70 -0.45
C LEU A 53 -39.02 9.58 0.59
N TYR A 54 -37.85 9.05 0.53
CA TYR A 54 -37.20 8.28 1.61
C TYR A 54 -35.97 9.04 2.11
N PRO A 55 -35.72 9.10 3.41
CA PRO A 55 -36.61 8.66 4.51
C PRO A 55 -37.82 9.58 4.66
N ALA A 56 -38.84 9.10 5.35
CA ALA A 56 -39.93 9.96 5.75
C ALA A 56 -39.42 11.12 6.61
N SER A 57 -39.93 12.32 6.36
CA SER A 57 -39.52 13.50 7.09
C SER A 57 -40.70 14.43 7.28
N ALA A 58 -41.01 14.71 8.55
CA ALA A 58 -42.10 15.65 8.92
C ALA A 58 -41.79 17.09 8.51
N SER A 59 -40.54 17.45 8.25
CA SER A 59 -40.14 18.80 7.81
C SER A 59 -39.97 18.93 6.31
N ALA A 60 -40.10 17.82 5.56
CA ALA A 60 -39.96 17.85 4.13
C ALA A 60 -41.25 18.41 3.47
N THR A 61 -41.07 19.25 2.44
CA THR A 61 -42.17 19.89 1.72
C THR A 61 -41.97 19.77 0.21
N TYR A 62 -43.08 19.70 -0.50
CA TYR A 62 -43.11 19.72 -1.97
C TYR A 62 -43.74 20.97 -2.51
N ASN A 63 -43.08 21.60 -3.46
CA ASN A 63 -43.64 22.76 -4.20
C ASN A 63 -43.95 22.33 -5.64
N PRO A 64 -45.24 22.18 -6.01
CA PRO A 64 -45.64 21.71 -7.34
C PRO A 64 -45.31 22.69 -8.46
N ALA A 65 -45.23 24.00 -8.17
CA ALA A 65 -44.92 25.01 -9.19
C ALA A 65 -43.45 24.96 -9.65
N SER A 66 -42.53 24.56 -8.77
CA SER A 66 -41.09 24.39 -9.07
C SER A 66 -40.69 22.94 -9.22
N GLY A 67 -41.52 21.98 -8.81
CA GLY A 67 -41.17 20.57 -8.75
C GLY A 67 -40.12 20.22 -7.65
N ILE A 68 -39.87 21.13 -6.70
CA ILE A 68 -38.86 20.99 -5.66
C ILE A 68 -39.44 20.24 -4.47
N VAL A 69 -38.74 19.17 -4.07
CA VAL A 69 -38.89 18.57 -2.75
C VAL A 69 -37.79 19.13 -1.86
N ARG A 70 -38.15 19.87 -0.82
CA ARG A 70 -37.20 20.37 0.18
C ARG A 70 -37.08 19.38 1.32
N SER A 71 -35.83 18.95 1.63
CA SER A 71 -35.52 17.98 2.68
C SER A 71 -34.13 18.26 3.25
N SER A 72 -33.49 17.25 3.87
CA SER A 72 -32.11 17.36 4.35
C SER A 72 -31.42 15.99 4.42
N VAL A 73 -30.12 16.01 4.25
CA VAL A 73 -29.24 14.87 4.57
C VAL A 73 -28.62 15.15 5.93
N PRO A 74 -28.71 14.23 6.94
CA PRO A 74 -28.14 14.46 8.25
C PRO A 74 -26.65 14.76 8.19
N SER A 75 -26.19 15.83 8.85
CA SER A 75 -24.77 16.15 8.98
C SER A 75 -24.07 15.29 10.04
N VAL A 76 -24.83 14.70 10.95
CA VAL A 76 -24.35 13.69 11.92
C VAL A 76 -25.08 12.39 11.62
N GLN A 77 -24.32 11.32 11.35
CA GLN A 77 -24.84 10.02 10.97
C GLN A 77 -24.25 8.95 11.90
N THR A 78 -25.01 7.91 12.20
CA THR A 78 -24.51 6.79 13.00
C THR A 78 -23.68 5.86 12.12
N GLY A 79 -22.46 5.54 12.53
CA GLY A 79 -21.61 4.59 11.82
C GLY A 79 -22.19 3.17 11.90
N VAL A 80 -22.52 2.59 10.76
CA VAL A 80 -23.01 1.21 10.62
C VAL A 80 -21.98 0.41 9.83
N GLU A 81 -21.53 -0.71 10.40
CA GLU A 81 -20.55 -1.57 9.73
C GLU A 81 -21.10 -2.11 8.40
N GLY A 82 -20.33 -1.93 7.33
CA GLY A 82 -20.70 -2.40 5.99
C GLY A 82 -21.86 -1.65 5.34
N SER A 83 -22.44 -0.62 5.99
CA SER A 83 -23.59 0.13 5.50
C SER A 83 -23.52 1.61 5.85
N PHE A 84 -24.50 2.38 5.45
CA PHE A 84 -24.74 3.78 5.87
C PHE A 84 -25.82 3.85 6.96
N ALA A 85 -25.89 4.99 7.65
CA ALA A 85 -26.90 5.21 8.69
C ALA A 85 -28.33 5.09 8.15
N GLN A 86 -29.17 4.35 8.87
CA GLN A 86 -30.60 4.28 8.55
C GLN A 86 -31.20 5.70 8.45
N GLY A 87 -31.99 5.94 7.43
CA GLY A 87 -32.61 7.24 7.19
C GLY A 87 -31.66 8.36 6.70
N ALA A 88 -30.39 8.10 6.46
CA ALA A 88 -29.47 9.11 5.90
C ALA A 88 -29.51 9.18 4.37
N ASN A 89 -29.81 8.09 3.70
CA ASN A 89 -29.79 8.02 2.25
C ASN A 89 -31.07 8.65 1.66
N LEU A 90 -30.92 9.81 1.05
CA LEU A 90 -32.03 10.54 0.43
C LEU A 90 -32.35 9.91 -0.93
N ALA A 91 -33.57 9.37 -1.08
CA ALA A 91 -34.05 8.78 -2.32
C ALA A 91 -35.47 9.28 -2.67
N LEU A 92 -35.73 9.51 -3.93
CA LEU A 92 -37.02 9.98 -4.42
C LEU A 92 -37.60 9.04 -5.48
N ALA A 93 -38.92 8.92 -5.49
CA ALA A 93 -39.68 8.28 -6.54
C ALA A 93 -40.73 9.24 -7.10
N GLN A 94 -40.83 9.32 -8.42
CA GLN A 94 -41.87 10.08 -9.11
C GLN A 94 -43.09 9.15 -9.29
N ILE A 95 -44.26 9.67 -8.98
CA ILE A 95 -45.52 8.96 -9.21
C ILE A 95 -45.99 9.27 -10.60
N THR A 96 -45.93 8.29 -11.50
CA THR A 96 -46.51 8.37 -12.83
C THR A 96 -47.91 7.75 -12.77
N GLN A 97 -48.89 8.35 -13.41
CA GLN A 97 -50.30 7.92 -13.34
C GLN A 97 -50.47 6.43 -13.63
N ASN A 98 -51.16 5.74 -12.73
CA ASN A 98 -51.73 4.40 -12.82
C ASN A 98 -50.80 3.17 -12.51
N SER A 99 -49.63 3.30 -11.93
CA SER A 99 -48.82 2.08 -11.72
C SER A 99 -48.92 1.46 -10.32
N GLY A 100 -49.26 2.19 -9.27
CA GLY A 100 -49.19 1.72 -7.89
C GLY A 100 -47.76 1.26 -7.46
N GLN A 101 -46.79 1.37 -8.37
CA GLN A 101 -45.39 1.04 -8.13
C GLN A 101 -44.54 2.29 -8.09
N LEU A 102 -43.64 2.34 -7.12
CA LEU A 102 -42.66 3.42 -6.92
C LEU A 102 -41.25 2.89 -7.13
N PHE A 103 -40.49 3.59 -7.95
CA PHE A 103 -39.08 3.30 -8.17
C PHE A 103 -38.23 4.39 -7.53
N PHE A 104 -37.73 4.13 -6.32
CA PHE A 104 -36.87 5.05 -5.62
C PHE A 104 -35.50 5.11 -6.27
N ARG A 105 -35.00 6.32 -6.47
CA ARG A 105 -33.66 6.60 -6.98
C ARG A 105 -32.91 7.46 -5.98
N ASN A 106 -31.72 6.99 -5.59
CA ASN A 106 -30.85 7.74 -4.69
C ASN A 106 -30.54 9.11 -5.26
N ALA A 107 -30.66 10.14 -4.43
CA ALA A 107 -30.27 11.51 -4.77
C ALA A 107 -28.85 11.82 -4.32
N GLY A 108 -28.38 11.18 -3.23
CA GLY A 108 -27.06 11.33 -2.67
C GLY A 108 -25.97 10.46 -3.33
N ALA A 109 -24.81 10.54 -2.73
CA ALA A 109 -23.64 9.70 -2.99
C ALA A 109 -23.05 9.21 -1.67
N LEU A 110 -22.12 8.25 -1.71
CA LEU A 110 -21.50 7.67 -0.53
C LEU A 110 -19.99 7.92 -0.52
N LEU A 111 -19.48 8.33 0.62
CA LEU A 111 -18.05 8.24 0.95
C LEU A 111 -17.82 6.98 1.76
N SER A 112 -16.89 6.14 1.35
CA SER A 112 -16.54 4.90 2.00
C SER A 112 -15.15 5.00 2.63
N LEU A 113 -15.01 4.57 3.88
CA LEU A 113 -13.73 4.57 4.58
C LEU A 113 -13.55 3.29 5.42
N LEU A 114 -12.32 2.85 5.52
CA LEU A 114 -11.90 1.80 6.46
C LEU A 114 -11.41 2.48 7.75
N VAL A 115 -11.90 2.04 8.91
CA VAL A 115 -11.54 2.66 10.18
C VAL A 115 -10.20 2.08 10.66
N PRO A 116 -9.19 2.91 10.90
CA PRO A 116 -7.83 2.43 11.14
C PRO A 116 -7.57 1.93 12.57
N GLY A 117 -8.47 2.17 13.52
CA GLY A 117 -8.25 1.79 14.91
C GLY A 117 -9.53 1.69 15.73
N ASN A 118 -9.43 1.06 16.90
CA ASN A 118 -10.48 1.05 17.93
C ASN A 118 -10.49 2.37 18.73
N TYR A 119 -11.56 2.57 19.50
CA TYR A 119 -11.73 3.76 20.35
C TYR A 119 -11.93 5.08 19.60
N ILE A 120 -12.12 5.04 18.29
CA ILE A 120 -12.57 6.19 17.52
C ILE A 120 -14.05 6.36 17.83
N THR A 121 -14.42 7.51 18.39
CA THR A 121 -15.81 7.81 18.75
C THR A 121 -16.53 8.64 17.69
N ARG A 122 -15.77 9.36 16.88
CA ARG A 122 -16.31 10.24 15.84
C ARG A 122 -15.34 10.40 14.68
N ILE A 123 -15.86 10.42 13.46
CA ILE A 123 -15.12 10.72 12.26
C ILE A 123 -15.81 11.91 11.56
N ARG A 124 -15.07 12.98 11.30
CA ARG A 124 -15.56 14.15 10.56
C ARG A 124 -14.86 14.24 9.22
N ILE A 125 -15.62 14.32 8.16
CA ILE A 125 -15.15 14.51 6.78
C ILE A 125 -15.64 15.88 6.33
N GLU A 126 -14.73 16.77 5.93
CA GLU A 126 -15.03 18.13 5.48
C GLU A 126 -14.53 18.36 4.06
N SER A 127 -15.33 19.10 3.28
CA SER A 127 -14.82 19.69 2.05
C SER A 127 -13.82 20.80 2.40
N ARG A 128 -12.66 20.80 1.78
CA ARG A 128 -11.67 21.88 1.94
C ARG A 128 -12.14 23.20 1.33
N ASP A 129 -13.08 23.15 0.42
CA ASP A 129 -13.81 24.33 -0.02
C ASP A 129 -15.07 24.50 0.85
N ALA A 130 -15.04 25.48 1.77
CA ALA A 130 -16.14 25.75 2.68
C ALA A 130 -17.46 26.14 1.96
N SER A 131 -17.39 26.53 0.70
CA SER A 131 -18.56 26.87 -0.12
C SER A 131 -19.25 25.63 -0.72
N VAL A 132 -18.56 24.48 -0.75
CA VAL A 132 -19.09 23.23 -1.30
C VAL A 132 -19.79 22.43 -0.20
N ALA A 133 -21.10 22.36 -0.28
CA ALA A 133 -21.92 21.64 0.69
C ALA A 133 -21.81 20.13 0.53
N MET A 134 -21.77 19.42 1.66
CA MET A 134 -21.75 17.96 1.73
C MET A 134 -23.05 17.37 2.29
N THR A 135 -23.71 18.08 3.19
CA THR A 135 -24.91 17.64 3.92
C THR A 135 -25.80 18.81 4.31
N GLY A 136 -26.82 18.55 5.09
CA GLY A 136 -27.75 19.56 5.60
C GLY A 136 -28.93 19.77 4.67
N GLY A 137 -29.47 20.98 4.60
CA GLY A 137 -30.64 21.29 3.81
C GLY A 137 -30.41 21.04 2.31
N ALA A 138 -31.41 20.45 1.67
CA ALA A 138 -31.38 20.02 0.27
C ALA A 138 -32.69 20.36 -0.46
N ASP A 139 -32.57 21.00 -1.57
CA ASP A 139 -33.66 21.12 -2.55
C ASP A 139 -33.42 20.05 -3.63
N VAL A 140 -34.38 19.15 -3.83
CA VAL A 140 -34.26 18.02 -4.77
C VAL A 140 -35.30 18.17 -5.87
N VAL A 141 -34.85 18.08 -7.10
CA VAL A 141 -35.71 18.14 -8.31
C VAL A 141 -35.49 16.88 -9.15
N PHE A 142 -36.49 16.53 -9.97
CA PHE A 142 -36.31 15.51 -11.01
C PHE A 142 -35.86 16.17 -12.32
N ASN A 143 -34.66 15.83 -12.76
CA ASN A 143 -34.17 16.17 -14.10
C ASN A 143 -34.29 14.92 -14.97
N GLU A 144 -35.20 14.92 -15.93
CA GLU A 144 -35.48 13.78 -16.82
C GLU A 144 -35.74 12.46 -16.03
N GLY A 145 -36.49 12.56 -14.92
CA GLY A 145 -36.78 11.41 -14.05
C GLY A 145 -35.66 10.99 -13.13
N VAL A 146 -34.57 11.74 -13.03
CA VAL A 146 -33.45 11.48 -12.14
C VAL A 146 -33.39 12.58 -11.07
N PRO A 147 -33.31 12.23 -9.75
CA PRO A 147 -33.22 13.26 -8.71
C PRO A 147 -31.88 13.97 -8.75
N ALA A 148 -31.88 15.28 -8.63
CA ALA A 148 -30.70 16.14 -8.51
C ALA A 148 -30.81 16.99 -7.25
N ILE A 149 -29.73 17.06 -6.45
CA ILE A 149 -29.67 17.86 -5.23
C ILE A 149 -29.01 19.21 -5.50
N SER A 150 -29.57 20.26 -4.92
CA SER A 150 -28.90 21.53 -4.72
C SER A 150 -28.90 21.92 -3.24
N SER A 151 -27.83 22.60 -2.81
CA SER A 151 -27.66 23.04 -1.43
C SER A 151 -28.56 24.23 -1.09
N THR A 152 -28.90 24.37 0.18
CA THR A 152 -29.66 25.48 0.74
C THR A 152 -28.83 26.29 1.73
N SER A 153 -29.36 27.35 2.32
CA SER A 153 -28.69 28.15 3.36
C SER A 153 -28.37 27.35 4.66
N THR A 154 -29.03 26.20 4.85
CA THR A 154 -28.81 25.33 6.02
C THR A 154 -27.88 24.16 5.73
N SER A 155 -27.29 24.08 4.53
CA SER A 155 -26.31 23.07 4.16
C SER A 155 -24.99 23.23 4.95
N ARG A 156 -24.24 22.16 5.04
CA ARG A 156 -22.95 22.08 5.74
C ARG A 156 -21.90 21.51 4.79
N ASN A 157 -20.67 21.98 4.91
CA ASN A 157 -19.53 21.48 4.14
C ASN A 157 -18.89 20.23 4.78
N TYR A 158 -19.55 19.55 5.69
CA TYR A 158 -19.05 18.37 6.37
C TYR A 158 -20.13 17.31 6.62
N VAL A 159 -19.65 16.09 6.90
CA VAL A 159 -20.41 15.00 7.52
C VAL A 159 -19.66 14.44 8.71
N GLU A 160 -20.36 14.08 9.77
CA GLU A 160 -19.79 13.38 10.93
C GLU A 160 -20.41 11.99 11.07
N LEU A 161 -19.56 10.98 11.35
CA LEU A 161 -19.99 9.64 11.76
C LEU A 161 -19.76 9.47 13.26
N THR A 162 -20.81 9.09 13.99
CA THR A 162 -20.66 8.61 15.37
C THR A 162 -20.32 7.15 15.33
N MET A 163 -19.19 6.74 15.94
CA MET A 163 -18.60 5.42 15.74
C MET A 163 -18.82 4.50 16.94
N PRO A 164 -19.01 3.17 16.70
CA PRO A 164 -18.95 2.18 17.76
C PRO A 164 -17.52 1.97 18.24
N GLU A 165 -17.33 1.56 19.50
CA GLU A 165 -16.01 1.40 20.14
C GLU A 165 -15.08 0.42 19.40
N GLN A 166 -15.63 -0.66 18.84
CA GLN A 166 -14.89 -1.71 18.15
C GLN A 166 -15.04 -1.55 16.63
N SER A 167 -14.37 -0.56 16.08
CA SER A 167 -14.50 -0.16 14.66
C SER A 167 -13.27 -0.43 13.79
N ALA A 168 -12.12 -0.83 14.38
CA ALA A 168 -10.88 -1.08 13.65
C ALA A 168 -11.04 -2.14 12.53
N GLY A 169 -10.47 -1.86 11.38
CA GLY A 169 -10.51 -2.77 10.22
C GLY A 169 -11.89 -2.93 9.56
N LYS A 170 -12.88 -2.16 9.99
CA LYS A 170 -14.24 -2.23 9.46
C LYS A 170 -14.55 -1.06 8.55
N ARG A 171 -15.39 -1.31 7.57
CA ARG A 171 -15.80 -0.32 6.57
C ARG A 171 -17.10 0.36 6.94
N TYR A 172 -17.13 1.68 6.79
CA TYR A 172 -18.28 2.54 7.07
C TYR A 172 -18.55 3.46 5.89
N TYR A 173 -19.81 3.94 5.81
CA TYR A 173 -20.25 4.79 4.71
C TYR A 173 -20.95 6.03 5.24
N ALA A 174 -20.60 7.19 4.69
CA ALA A 174 -21.28 8.45 4.94
C ALA A 174 -22.07 8.88 3.70
N VAL A 175 -23.31 9.27 3.89
CA VAL A 175 -24.16 9.82 2.82
C VAL A 175 -23.85 11.31 2.68
N VAL A 176 -23.57 11.74 1.46
CA VAL A 176 -23.22 13.13 1.14
C VAL A 176 -23.88 13.60 -0.15
N PHE A 177 -23.88 14.89 -0.40
CA PHE A 177 -24.31 15.46 -1.68
C PHE A 177 -23.33 15.07 -2.79
N PRO A 178 -23.83 14.76 -4.00
CA PRO A 178 -23.00 14.76 -5.20
C PRO A 178 -22.45 16.16 -5.46
N GLY A 179 -21.26 16.26 -6.03
CA GLY A 179 -20.68 17.56 -6.34
C GLY A 179 -19.23 17.50 -6.75
N ASN A 180 -18.69 18.65 -7.13
CA ASN A 180 -17.27 18.79 -7.46
C ASN A 180 -16.52 19.32 -6.24
N TYR A 181 -15.76 18.45 -5.60
CA TYR A 181 -14.89 18.73 -4.46
C TYR A 181 -13.47 19.02 -4.94
N SER A 182 -13.31 20.06 -5.73
CA SER A 182 -12.07 20.39 -6.45
C SER A 182 -10.86 20.61 -5.57
N GLN A 183 -11.05 20.97 -4.29
CA GLN A 183 -9.97 21.17 -3.32
C GLN A 183 -9.73 19.94 -2.41
N GLY A 184 -10.50 18.85 -2.62
CA GLY A 184 -10.39 17.63 -1.83
C GLY A 184 -11.07 17.70 -0.47
N PHE A 185 -10.61 16.84 0.47
CA PHE A 185 -11.26 16.62 1.77
C PHE A 185 -10.25 16.67 2.92
N THR A 186 -10.76 17.05 4.08
CA THR A 186 -10.10 16.80 5.37
C THR A 186 -10.90 15.74 6.14
N VAL A 187 -10.24 14.68 6.62
CA VAL A 187 -10.84 13.63 7.45
C VAL A 187 -10.20 13.70 8.83
N THR A 188 -11.01 13.89 9.85
CA THR A 188 -10.55 13.96 11.26
C THR A 188 -11.18 12.84 12.06
N PHE A 189 -10.35 12.05 12.72
CA PHE A 189 -10.75 10.96 13.61
C PHE A 189 -10.60 11.43 15.06
N TYR A 190 -11.64 11.32 15.84
CA TYR A 190 -11.64 11.70 17.25
C TYR A 190 -11.70 10.44 18.11
N THR A 191 -10.81 10.34 19.07
CA THR A 191 -10.75 9.20 19.99
C THR A 191 -11.57 9.44 21.25
N SER A 192 -11.82 8.39 22.02
CA SER A 192 -12.50 8.47 23.33
C SER A 192 -11.74 9.30 24.37
N SER A 193 -10.44 9.52 24.17
CA SER A 193 -9.60 10.36 25.02
C SER A 193 -9.65 11.85 24.68
N GLY A 194 -10.38 12.23 23.61
CA GLY A 194 -10.42 13.61 23.12
C GLY A 194 -9.25 13.98 22.19
N ALA A 195 -8.27 13.08 21.99
CA ALA A 195 -7.26 13.26 20.98
C ALA A 195 -7.88 13.12 19.58
N PHE A 196 -7.25 13.73 18.58
CA PHE A 196 -7.70 13.62 17.21
C PHE A 196 -6.52 13.42 16.25
N ASN A 197 -6.79 12.74 15.13
CA ASN A 197 -5.88 12.57 14.02
C ASN A 197 -6.55 13.12 12.77
N ARG A 198 -5.83 13.90 11.97
CA ARG A 198 -6.33 14.57 10.78
C ARG A 198 -5.57 14.12 9.53
N TYR A 199 -6.32 13.85 8.48
CA TYR A 199 -5.81 13.57 7.14
C TYR A 199 -6.38 14.60 6.16
N THR A 200 -5.52 15.22 5.35
CA THR A 200 -5.93 16.21 4.35
C THR A 200 -5.51 15.72 2.96
N SER A 201 -6.48 15.61 2.05
CA SER A 201 -6.24 15.34 0.65
C SER A 201 -6.54 16.58 -0.17
N THR A 202 -5.59 17.04 -0.97
CA THR A 202 -5.74 18.16 -1.93
C THR A 202 -6.26 17.69 -3.28
N LYS A 203 -6.35 16.37 -3.51
CA LYS A 203 -6.82 15.82 -4.78
C LYS A 203 -8.29 16.13 -4.99
N GLY A 204 -8.59 16.91 -6.03
CA GLY A 204 -9.95 17.22 -6.43
C GLY A 204 -10.71 15.96 -6.87
N VAL A 205 -11.98 15.90 -6.51
CA VAL A 205 -12.85 14.76 -6.81
C VAL A 205 -14.21 15.26 -7.30
N GLU A 206 -14.69 14.67 -8.38
CA GLU A 206 -16.07 14.79 -8.82
C GLU A 206 -16.86 13.56 -8.33
N LEU A 207 -17.77 13.78 -7.40
CA LEU A 207 -18.60 12.74 -6.82
C LEU A 207 -19.96 12.72 -7.49
N SER A 208 -20.22 11.73 -8.31
CA SER A 208 -21.46 11.56 -9.02
C SER A 208 -22.57 11.03 -8.09
N ARG A 209 -23.82 11.38 -8.42
CA ARG A 209 -25.00 10.80 -7.77
C ARG A 209 -24.99 9.26 -7.85
N ASN A 210 -25.44 8.62 -6.78
CA ASN A 210 -25.52 7.14 -6.69
C ASN A 210 -24.18 6.42 -6.90
N SER A 211 -23.08 7.11 -6.64
CA SER A 211 -21.74 6.54 -6.66
C SER A 211 -21.20 6.34 -5.26
N ILE A 212 -20.22 5.45 -5.13
CA ILE A 212 -19.46 5.24 -3.90
C ILE A 212 -18.01 5.61 -4.20
N MET A 213 -17.52 6.61 -3.49
CA MET A 213 -16.10 6.94 -3.51
C MET A 213 -15.41 6.34 -2.29
N ARG A 214 -14.37 5.56 -2.54
CA ARG A 214 -13.47 5.12 -1.48
C ARG A 214 -12.49 6.25 -1.19
N LEU A 215 -12.51 6.72 0.05
CA LEU A 215 -11.43 7.57 0.53
C LEU A 215 -10.19 6.68 0.58
N ILE A 216 -9.11 7.12 -0.09
CA ILE A 216 -7.89 6.31 -0.23
C ILE A 216 -7.31 6.09 1.16
N GLU A 217 -7.21 4.84 1.52
CA GLU A 217 -6.76 4.35 2.83
C GLU A 217 -5.22 4.28 2.87
N LYS A 218 -4.54 5.33 2.44
CA LYS A 218 -3.08 5.39 2.56
C LYS A 218 -2.73 5.50 4.05
N ASN A 219 -2.21 4.40 4.60
CA ASN A 219 -1.50 4.32 5.88
C ASN A 219 -2.21 5.03 7.06
N TRP A 220 -3.52 4.84 7.19
CA TRP A 220 -4.27 5.34 8.34
C TRP A 220 -3.99 4.47 9.56
N THR A 221 -2.76 4.47 10.05
CA THR A 221 -2.50 3.97 11.38
C THR A 221 -2.94 5.04 12.37
N VAL A 222 -4.08 4.83 13.02
CA VAL A 222 -4.33 5.51 14.28
C VAL A 222 -3.37 4.88 15.28
N VAL A 223 -2.18 5.44 15.35
CA VAL A 223 -1.38 5.29 16.55
C VAL A 223 -2.16 6.03 17.61
N ASP A 224 -2.48 5.36 18.72
CA ASP A 224 -2.98 6.03 19.92
C ASP A 224 -1.97 7.14 20.21
N ASP A 225 -2.35 8.42 20.08
CA ASP A 225 -1.49 9.58 20.35
C ASP A 225 -1.03 9.64 21.81
N ARG A 226 -1.48 8.71 22.61
CA ARG A 226 -1.02 8.55 23.97
C ARG A 226 0.27 7.76 23.98
N PRO A 227 1.38 8.37 24.46
CA PRO A 227 2.56 7.62 24.83
C PRO A 227 2.13 6.41 25.67
N SER A 228 2.77 5.28 25.49
CA SER A 228 2.42 4.03 26.18
C SER A 228 2.21 4.29 27.66
N LYS A 229 0.94 4.27 28.13
CA LYS A 229 0.64 4.43 29.56
C LYS A 229 1.19 3.22 30.29
N SER A 230 2.09 3.45 31.23
CA SER A 230 2.30 2.48 32.29
C SER A 230 0.97 2.35 33.04
N GLN A 231 0.50 1.14 33.34
CA GLN A 231 -0.80 0.91 33.99
C GLN A 231 -0.94 1.57 35.36
N SER A 232 0.04 2.34 35.86
CA SER A 232 0.10 2.95 37.18
C SER A 232 0.70 4.37 37.22
N GLY A 233 0.97 5.01 36.06
CA GLY A 233 1.59 6.32 36.03
C GLY A 233 0.61 7.50 36.12
N THR A 234 1.08 8.64 36.60
CA THR A 234 0.36 9.91 36.55
C THR A 234 0.71 10.62 35.24
N GLU A 235 -0.29 10.87 34.40
CA GLU A 235 -0.12 11.59 33.12
C GLU A 235 0.32 13.04 33.39
N LEU A 236 1.36 13.50 32.71
CA LEU A 236 1.85 14.87 32.80
C LEU A 236 0.88 15.85 32.10
N ILE A 237 0.90 17.10 32.55
CA ILE A 237 0.14 18.18 31.89
C ILE A 237 0.78 18.50 30.56
N ALA A 238 -0.04 18.52 29.51
CA ALA A 238 0.41 18.88 28.15
C ALA A 238 0.92 20.34 28.07
N PRO A 239 1.94 20.61 27.26
CA PRO A 239 2.36 21.97 26.95
C PRO A 239 1.25 22.77 26.26
N GLU A 240 1.31 24.09 26.37
CA GLU A 240 0.44 25.01 25.61
C GLU A 240 1.26 25.64 24.48
N ILE A 241 0.81 25.53 23.23
CA ILE A 241 1.42 26.17 22.09
C ILE A 241 1.04 27.67 22.11
N ILE A 242 2.05 28.53 22.19
CA ILE A 242 1.87 29.98 22.23
C ILE A 242 1.81 30.55 20.82
N SER A 243 2.72 30.10 19.97
CA SER A 243 2.85 30.55 18.57
C SER A 243 3.76 29.62 17.80
N GLY A 244 3.73 29.75 16.49
CA GLY A 244 4.67 29.12 15.60
C GLY A 244 4.28 29.38 14.15
N GLY A 245 5.12 28.93 13.23
CA GLY A 245 4.88 29.10 11.82
C GLY A 245 6.13 28.85 10.99
N ASP A 246 6.01 29.13 9.70
CA ASP A 246 7.12 29.03 8.76
C ASP A 246 8.28 29.96 9.16
N GLY A 247 9.48 29.41 9.19
CA GLY A 247 10.72 30.13 9.46
C GLY A 247 11.51 30.49 8.19
N GLY A 248 11.02 30.05 7.02
CA GLY A 248 11.71 30.15 5.74
C GLY A 248 12.86 29.15 5.59
N ASN A 249 13.35 28.98 4.36
CA ASN A 249 14.51 28.14 4.04
C ASN A 249 14.43 26.69 4.59
N GLY A 250 13.27 26.07 4.50
CA GLY A 250 13.07 24.70 5.00
C GLY A 250 13.07 24.60 6.52
N THR A 251 12.70 25.66 7.23
CA THR A 251 12.56 25.67 8.68
C THR A 251 11.16 26.07 9.13
N ALA A 252 10.76 25.63 10.33
CA ALA A 252 9.56 26.11 11.00
C ALA A 252 9.84 26.28 12.50
N THR A 253 9.22 27.26 13.13
CA THR A 253 9.41 27.53 14.56
C THR A 253 8.16 27.22 15.34
N MET A 254 8.32 26.69 16.55
CA MET A 254 7.25 26.52 17.52
C MET A 254 7.67 27.07 18.86
N ARG A 255 6.82 27.89 19.46
CA ARG A 255 6.97 28.39 20.82
C ARG A 255 5.85 27.83 21.69
N PHE A 256 6.22 27.26 22.81
CA PHE A 256 5.30 26.65 23.73
C PHE A 256 5.62 26.96 25.18
N SER A 257 4.66 26.83 26.05
CA SER A 257 4.85 26.98 27.49
C SER A 257 4.27 25.78 28.21
N CYS A 258 4.75 25.55 29.41
CA CYS A 258 4.13 24.60 30.32
C CYS A 258 4.01 25.20 31.72
N GLY A 259 2.84 25.06 32.30
CA GLY A 259 2.57 25.42 33.68
C GLY A 259 3.32 24.56 34.70
N SER A 260 2.91 24.62 35.98
CA SER A 260 3.52 23.83 37.05
C SER A 260 3.34 22.31 36.84
N GLY A 261 4.37 21.52 37.08
CA GLY A 261 4.29 20.06 37.00
C GLY A 261 5.66 19.38 37.09
N LYS A 262 5.64 18.08 37.24
CA LYS A 262 6.84 17.26 37.33
C LYS A 262 7.25 16.83 35.90
N ARG A 263 8.03 17.64 35.26
CA ARG A 263 8.65 17.37 33.94
C ARG A 263 10.09 17.84 33.96
N ASP A 264 10.88 17.24 33.14
CA ASP A 264 12.29 17.63 32.88
C ASP A 264 12.62 17.68 31.41
N THR A 265 11.73 17.23 30.56
CA THR A 265 12.00 16.98 29.14
C THR A 265 10.78 17.34 28.30
N TYR A 266 11.02 17.83 27.08
CA TYR A 266 10.01 17.96 26.04
C TYR A 266 10.40 17.12 24.83
N LYS A 267 9.46 16.38 24.29
CA LYS A 267 9.60 15.63 23.06
C LYS A 267 8.95 16.39 21.93
N LEU A 268 9.72 16.68 20.89
CA LEU A 268 9.30 17.46 19.72
C LEU A 268 9.04 16.51 18.56
N TYR A 269 7.92 16.68 17.89
CA TYR A 269 7.46 15.81 16.82
C TYR A 269 7.16 16.60 15.56
N ARG A 270 7.31 15.97 14.40
CA ARG A 270 6.80 16.47 13.12
C ARG A 270 6.05 15.38 12.38
N ARG A 271 5.05 15.77 11.60
CA ARG A 271 4.39 14.92 10.61
C ARG A 271 3.94 15.77 9.44
N ASN A 272 3.77 15.17 8.26
CA ASN A 272 3.09 15.86 7.17
C ASN A 272 1.63 16.09 7.59
N ALA A 273 1.07 17.27 7.28
CA ALA A 273 -0.29 17.64 7.68
C ALA A 273 -1.37 16.70 7.08
N ASP A 274 -1.03 15.98 6.02
CA ASP A 274 -1.88 14.97 5.37
C ASP A 274 -1.66 13.54 5.91
N THR A 275 -0.75 13.37 6.89
CA THR A 275 -0.47 12.08 7.54
C THR A 275 -1.10 11.99 8.93
N MET A 276 -1.24 10.77 9.42
CA MET A 276 -1.85 10.48 10.72
C MET A 276 -0.84 9.79 11.64
N GLY A 277 -1.10 9.87 12.93
CA GLY A 277 -0.29 9.24 13.97
C GLY A 277 0.56 10.24 14.74
N ILE A 278 1.44 9.72 15.62
CA ILE A 278 2.31 10.54 16.48
C ILE A 278 3.40 11.28 15.70
N GLY A 279 3.54 11.00 14.40
CA GLY A 279 4.61 11.56 13.58
C GLY A 279 5.99 11.04 13.99
N THR A 280 7.02 11.74 13.55
CA THR A 280 8.41 11.43 13.86
C THR A 280 8.87 12.25 15.05
N LEU A 281 9.46 11.60 16.08
CA LEU A 281 10.17 12.28 17.15
C LEU A 281 11.43 12.90 16.56
N VAL A 282 11.50 14.24 16.59
CA VAL A 282 12.61 15.00 16.00
C VAL A 282 13.70 15.30 17.01
N GLU A 283 13.27 15.62 18.26
CA GLU A 283 14.19 16.04 19.31
C GLU A 283 13.61 15.69 20.70
N THR A 284 14.52 15.46 21.64
CA THR A 284 14.21 15.32 23.06
C THR A 284 14.96 16.40 23.82
N MET A 285 14.27 17.49 24.11
CA MET A 285 14.86 18.66 24.74
C MET A 285 14.80 18.54 26.27
N TYR A 286 15.96 18.41 26.91
CA TYR A 286 16.07 18.41 28.36
C TYR A 286 16.10 19.82 28.91
N THR A 287 15.17 20.19 29.79
CA THR A 287 15.07 21.55 30.36
C THR A 287 15.39 21.60 31.85
N GLY A 288 15.57 20.47 32.50
CA GLY A 288 15.75 20.37 33.96
C GLY A 288 14.43 20.30 34.71
N SER A 289 14.48 19.66 35.87
CA SER A 289 13.31 19.37 36.72
C SER A 289 12.65 20.66 37.21
N GLY A 290 11.37 20.83 36.92
CA GLY A 290 10.51 21.87 37.50
C GLY A 290 10.68 23.28 36.93
N GLN A 291 11.35 23.47 35.79
CA GLN A 291 11.46 24.79 35.17
C GLN A 291 10.13 25.22 34.52
N TYR A 292 9.75 26.46 34.79
CA TYR A 292 8.59 27.14 34.23
C TYR A 292 9.05 28.12 33.15
N GLY A 293 8.21 28.34 32.16
CA GLY A 293 8.47 29.36 31.18
C GLY A 293 8.02 28.98 29.77
N SER A 294 8.38 29.80 28.82
CA SER A 294 8.19 29.50 27.41
C SER A 294 9.49 29.04 26.78
N PHE A 295 9.38 28.02 25.97
CA PHE A 295 10.47 27.42 25.22
C PHE A 295 10.20 27.63 23.74
N SER A 296 11.28 27.62 22.94
CA SER A 296 11.19 27.71 21.49
C SER A 296 12.04 26.61 20.87
N TYR A 297 11.52 26.01 19.81
CA TYR A 297 12.25 25.06 19.01
C TYR A 297 12.13 25.40 17.52
N THR A 298 13.21 25.21 16.78
CA THR A 298 13.24 25.39 15.33
C THR A 298 13.41 24.03 14.67
N PHE A 299 12.37 23.59 13.97
CA PHE A 299 12.41 22.42 13.12
C PHE A 299 13.19 22.77 11.85
N THR A 300 14.10 21.91 11.44
CA THR A 300 14.94 22.07 10.26
C THR A 300 14.76 20.88 9.30
N GLY A 301 15.29 20.99 8.07
CA GLY A 301 15.19 19.94 7.07
C GLY A 301 13.75 19.70 6.62
N LEU A 302 12.90 20.72 6.63
CA LEU A 302 11.54 20.66 6.14
C LEU A 302 11.52 20.99 4.65
N GLN A 303 10.67 20.26 3.91
CA GLN A 303 10.54 20.45 2.48
C GLN A 303 9.75 21.71 2.17
N SER A 304 10.32 22.56 1.32
CA SER A 304 9.64 23.76 0.83
C SER A 304 8.37 23.39 0.04
N GLY A 305 7.29 24.11 0.30
CA GLY A 305 5.99 23.86 -0.28
C GLY A 305 5.19 22.78 0.42
N ALA A 306 5.80 21.94 1.28
CA ALA A 306 5.11 20.96 2.07
C ALA A 306 4.43 21.57 3.31
N CYS A 307 3.34 20.94 3.75
CA CYS A 307 2.59 21.35 4.93
C CYS A 307 2.81 20.34 6.06
N TYR A 308 3.19 20.83 7.23
CA TYR A 308 3.52 20.01 8.40
C TYR A 308 2.66 20.35 9.59
N ASP A 309 2.37 19.33 10.41
CA ASP A 309 1.97 19.52 11.80
C ASP A 309 3.20 19.34 12.68
N LEU A 310 3.39 20.24 13.64
CA LEU A 310 4.51 20.25 14.59
C LEU A 310 3.98 19.99 15.98
N GLY A 311 4.52 19.00 16.67
CA GLY A 311 3.99 18.52 17.95
C GLY A 311 4.95 18.67 19.11
N VAL A 312 4.40 18.81 20.33
CA VAL A 312 5.18 18.79 21.56
C VAL A 312 4.45 18.03 22.67
N SER A 313 5.18 17.21 23.43
CA SER A 313 4.71 16.60 24.67
C SER A 313 5.68 16.82 25.81
N ALA A 314 5.19 16.83 27.04
CA ALA A 314 6.02 16.86 28.26
C ALA A 314 6.36 15.44 28.68
N SER A 315 7.60 15.20 29.11
CA SER A 315 8.12 13.92 29.60
C SER A 315 8.90 14.10 30.91
N CYS A 316 9.03 13.01 31.65
CA CYS A 316 9.86 12.96 32.83
C CYS A 316 10.80 11.76 32.79
N THR A 317 12.08 12.03 32.52
CA THR A 317 13.10 10.99 32.37
C THR A 317 13.74 10.57 33.69
N GLY A 318 13.67 11.42 34.70
CA GLY A 318 14.34 11.22 35.99
C GLY A 318 13.52 10.59 37.12
N GLN A 319 12.22 10.34 36.92
CA GLN A 319 11.32 9.79 37.97
C GLN A 319 10.37 8.73 37.40
N SER A 320 10.35 7.56 38.03
CA SER A 320 9.38 6.53 37.71
C SER A 320 7.96 6.93 38.21
N GLY A 321 6.93 6.51 37.49
CA GLY A 321 5.53 6.72 37.88
C GLY A 321 4.86 7.92 37.20
N TYR A 322 5.49 8.53 36.22
CA TYR A 322 4.89 9.53 35.33
C TYR A 322 4.83 9.05 33.89
N ASP A 323 3.68 9.27 33.28
CA ASP A 323 3.48 9.04 31.86
C ASP A 323 3.61 10.36 31.10
N ASP A 324 4.11 10.30 29.86
CA ASP A 324 4.19 11.48 29.01
C ASP A 324 2.83 12.15 28.84
N SER A 325 2.82 13.46 28.65
CA SER A 325 1.59 14.17 28.33
C SER A 325 1.06 13.81 26.94
N PRO A 326 -0.21 14.07 26.63
CA PRO A 326 -0.67 14.12 25.25
C PRO A 326 0.21 15.05 24.41
N ILE A 327 0.37 14.72 23.12
CA ILE A 327 1.04 15.59 22.15
C ILE A 327 0.06 16.70 21.77
N VAL A 328 0.51 17.95 21.86
CA VAL A 328 -0.23 19.11 21.37
C VAL A 328 0.37 19.51 20.03
N TRP A 329 -0.48 19.73 19.04
CA TRP A 329 -0.07 20.00 17.66
C TRP A 329 -0.31 21.45 17.27
N LEU A 330 0.66 22.02 16.54
CA LEU A 330 0.53 23.20 15.74
C LEU A 330 0.29 22.75 14.30
N ASP A 331 -0.94 22.88 13.86
CA ASP A 331 -1.39 22.27 12.60
C ASP A 331 -1.15 23.20 11.38
N ASP A 332 -1.02 22.57 10.20
CA ASP A 332 -1.06 23.22 8.89
C ASP A 332 0.05 24.28 8.63
N ILE A 333 1.27 24.02 9.05
CA ILE A 333 2.41 24.90 8.77
C ILE A 333 2.95 24.63 7.37
N THR A 334 2.68 25.52 6.44
CA THR A 334 3.28 25.46 5.09
C THR A 334 4.67 26.11 5.13
N VAL A 335 5.68 25.33 4.79
CA VAL A 335 7.09 25.78 4.82
C VAL A 335 7.45 26.46 3.52
N THR A 336 8.09 27.62 3.60
CA THR A 336 8.59 28.36 2.43
C THR A 336 10.11 28.24 2.28
N GLY A 337 10.63 28.48 1.09
CA GLY A 337 12.06 28.43 0.78
C GLY A 337 12.30 28.43 -0.72
N GLU A 338 13.52 28.09 -1.14
CA GLU A 338 13.79 27.84 -2.55
C GLU A 338 12.92 26.69 -3.04
N PRO A 339 12.29 26.80 -4.21
CA PRO A 339 11.47 25.70 -4.76
C PRO A 339 12.32 24.44 -4.84
N GLN A 340 11.89 23.38 -4.18
CA GLN A 340 12.47 22.05 -4.43
C GLN A 340 12.10 21.65 -5.87
N PRO A 341 12.95 20.92 -6.58
CA PRO A 341 12.58 20.37 -7.87
C PRO A 341 11.27 19.58 -7.73
N GLU A 342 10.37 19.77 -8.67
CA GLU A 342 9.12 18.99 -8.70
C GLU A 342 9.46 17.51 -8.55
N LEU A 343 8.91 16.87 -7.51
CA LEU A 343 9.02 15.43 -7.38
C LEU A 343 8.31 14.79 -8.56
N TYR A 344 8.97 13.86 -9.20
CA TYR A 344 8.41 13.16 -10.35
C TYR A 344 7.08 12.50 -10.00
N ASP A 345 6.06 12.68 -10.85
CA ASP A 345 4.74 12.06 -10.65
C ASP A 345 4.75 10.61 -11.10
N TRP A 346 5.18 9.74 -10.20
CA TRP A 346 5.22 8.31 -10.44
C TRP A 346 3.84 7.68 -10.66
N GLU A 347 2.76 8.26 -10.09
CA GLU A 347 1.41 7.70 -10.26
C GLU A 347 0.94 7.83 -11.71
N SER A 348 1.16 8.97 -12.34
CA SER A 348 0.80 9.16 -13.74
C SER A 348 1.72 8.41 -14.70
N SER A 349 3.00 8.22 -14.37
CA SER A 349 3.96 7.50 -15.20
C SER A 349 3.71 5.99 -15.25
N ARG A 350 3.03 5.42 -14.25
CA ARG A 350 2.71 3.99 -14.15
C ARG A 350 1.54 3.53 -15.02
N ASN A 351 0.96 4.39 -15.83
CA ASN A 351 -0.14 4.03 -16.73
C ASN A 351 0.33 2.99 -17.74
N GLY A 352 -0.35 1.84 -17.75
CA GLY A 352 -0.03 0.73 -18.66
C GLY A 352 0.98 -0.28 -18.13
N VAL A 353 1.57 -0.07 -16.94
CA VAL A 353 2.44 -1.06 -16.30
C VAL A 353 1.64 -2.32 -15.94
N PRO A 354 2.09 -3.52 -16.32
CA PRO A 354 1.41 -4.77 -15.98
C PRO A 354 1.29 -4.99 -14.46
N SER A 355 0.14 -5.55 -14.06
CA SER A 355 -0.09 -5.96 -12.67
C SER A 355 -0.31 -7.47 -12.58
N PHE A 356 0.25 -8.10 -11.56
CA PHE A 356 0.13 -9.53 -11.29
C PHE A 356 -0.11 -9.79 -9.80
N ALA A 357 -0.69 -10.95 -9.47
CA ALA A 357 -1.02 -11.33 -8.10
C ALA A 357 0.19 -11.86 -7.33
N ASP A 358 1.10 -12.48 -8.04
CA ASP A 358 2.26 -13.18 -7.47
C ASP A 358 3.39 -13.28 -8.48
N ILE A 359 4.62 -13.45 -7.95
CA ILE A 359 5.81 -13.58 -8.74
C ILE A 359 6.74 -14.66 -8.16
N SER A 360 7.16 -15.61 -9.01
CA SER A 360 8.15 -16.63 -8.67
C SER A 360 9.55 -16.14 -9.03
N LEU A 361 10.47 -16.14 -8.08
CA LEU A 361 11.87 -15.90 -8.37
C LEU A 361 12.49 -17.15 -8.99
N VAL A 362 13.11 -16.96 -10.14
CA VAL A 362 13.81 -18.02 -10.86
C VAL A 362 15.25 -17.59 -11.11
N THR A 363 16.20 -18.42 -10.64
CA THR A 363 17.62 -18.14 -10.75
C THR A 363 18.31 -19.22 -11.61
N LEU A 364 19.27 -18.82 -12.43
CA LEU A 364 20.08 -19.75 -13.22
C LEU A 364 21.03 -20.58 -12.34
N GLY A 365 21.05 -20.32 -11.06
CA GLY A 365 21.57 -21.30 -10.15
C GLY A 365 22.86 -20.97 -9.43
N ARG A 366 22.88 -19.86 -8.76
CA ARG A 366 24.08 -19.38 -8.14
C ARG A 366 24.18 -19.56 -6.65
N HIS A 367 23.11 -19.82 -6.00
CA HIS A 367 23.12 -20.20 -4.58
C HIS A 367 23.60 -21.64 -4.34
N SER A 368 23.87 -22.39 -5.41
CA SER A 368 24.40 -23.76 -5.35
C SER A 368 25.63 -23.91 -6.24
N ALA A 369 26.66 -24.62 -5.77
CA ALA A 369 27.88 -24.85 -6.51
C ALA A 369 27.69 -25.62 -7.83
N ASN A 370 26.60 -26.38 -7.98
CA ASN A 370 26.20 -27.11 -9.18
C ASN A 370 24.70 -27.02 -9.38
N PRO A 371 24.18 -25.87 -9.81
CA PRO A 371 22.75 -25.71 -10.01
C PRO A 371 22.30 -26.56 -11.20
N PRO A 372 21.17 -27.26 -11.07
CA PRO A 372 20.58 -27.94 -12.21
C PRO A 372 20.10 -26.89 -13.23
N ALA A 373 20.31 -27.17 -14.51
CA ALA A 373 19.80 -26.30 -15.59
C ALA A 373 18.27 -26.29 -15.59
N TRP A 374 17.67 -25.14 -15.85
CA TRP A 374 16.23 -25.05 -16.03
C TRP A 374 15.75 -25.92 -17.19
N SER A 375 14.77 -26.76 -16.91
CA SER A 375 14.09 -27.59 -17.89
C SER A 375 12.60 -27.25 -17.95
N LYS A 376 11.94 -27.71 -18.99
CA LYS A 376 10.49 -27.57 -19.10
C LYS A 376 9.76 -28.22 -17.91
N GLN A 377 10.21 -29.40 -17.46
CA GLN A 377 9.59 -30.09 -16.31
C GLN A 377 9.76 -29.30 -15.02
N ARG A 378 10.91 -28.66 -14.83
CA ARG A 378 11.14 -27.82 -13.67
C ARG A 378 10.23 -26.61 -13.66
N PHE A 379 10.09 -25.92 -14.77
CA PHE A 379 9.12 -24.84 -14.90
C PHE A 379 7.67 -25.31 -14.72
N ALA A 380 7.33 -26.53 -15.09
CA ALA A 380 5.96 -27.04 -14.97
C ALA A 380 5.43 -26.95 -13.54
N SER A 381 6.27 -27.19 -12.52
CA SER A 381 5.90 -27.05 -11.10
C SER A 381 5.66 -25.61 -10.63
N HIS A 382 6.03 -24.62 -11.42
CA HIS A 382 5.75 -23.20 -11.18
C HIS A 382 4.60 -22.69 -12.06
N VAL A 383 4.28 -23.39 -13.15
CA VAL A 383 3.29 -22.96 -14.15
C VAL A 383 1.89 -23.45 -13.81
N ALA A 384 1.76 -24.71 -13.40
CA ALA A 384 0.47 -25.34 -13.16
C ALA A 384 0.54 -26.30 -11.97
N TYR A 385 -0.61 -26.49 -11.34
CA TYR A 385 -0.82 -27.35 -10.19
C TYR A 385 -2.10 -28.15 -10.38
N THR A 386 -2.09 -29.41 -10.01
CA THR A 386 -3.31 -30.22 -9.91
C THR A 386 -3.58 -30.49 -8.45
N ASP A 387 -4.76 -30.06 -7.97
CA ASP A 387 -5.14 -30.20 -6.57
C ASP A 387 -5.52 -31.66 -6.21
N GLU A 388 -5.83 -31.89 -4.95
CA GLU A 388 -6.18 -33.21 -4.39
C GLU A 388 -7.49 -33.75 -4.95
N LEU A 389 -8.32 -32.88 -5.53
CA LEU A 389 -9.55 -33.25 -6.23
C LEU A 389 -9.31 -33.49 -7.72
N SER A 390 -8.05 -33.51 -8.16
CA SER A 390 -7.64 -33.64 -9.55
C SER A 390 -8.10 -32.49 -10.45
N VAL A 391 -8.30 -31.30 -9.89
CA VAL A 391 -8.61 -30.08 -10.65
C VAL A 391 -7.31 -29.36 -10.98
N PRO A 392 -7.03 -29.05 -12.25
CA PRO A 392 -5.84 -28.32 -12.63
C PRO A 392 -6.04 -26.81 -12.49
N HIS A 393 -5.01 -26.11 -12.03
CA HIS A 393 -4.96 -24.66 -11.79
C HIS A 393 -3.72 -24.04 -12.42
N TRP A 394 -3.85 -22.81 -12.91
CA TRP A 394 -2.69 -21.97 -13.20
C TRP A 394 -2.05 -21.52 -11.90
N LEU A 395 -0.70 -21.60 -11.81
CA LEU A 395 0.06 -21.09 -10.66
C LEU A 395 0.51 -19.65 -10.91
N PHE A 396 1.81 -19.38 -10.85
CA PHE A 396 2.36 -18.03 -10.87
C PHE A 396 1.96 -17.21 -12.08
N ASP A 397 1.60 -15.94 -11.83
CA ASP A 397 1.29 -14.95 -12.86
C ASP A 397 2.57 -14.37 -13.46
N ALA A 398 3.63 -14.22 -12.65
CA ALA A 398 4.88 -13.60 -13.07
C ALA A 398 6.12 -14.42 -12.66
N PHE A 399 7.21 -14.20 -13.38
CA PHE A 399 8.52 -14.82 -13.15
C PHE A 399 9.59 -13.75 -13.12
N LEU A 400 10.32 -13.66 -12.00
CA LEU A 400 11.46 -12.79 -11.82
C LEU A 400 12.75 -13.55 -12.15
N CYS A 401 13.38 -13.17 -13.25
CA CYS A 401 14.61 -13.78 -13.76
C CYS A 401 15.82 -13.10 -13.14
N ILE A 402 16.44 -13.73 -12.13
CA ILE A 402 17.61 -13.18 -11.42
C ILE A 402 18.83 -14.06 -11.54
N ASP A 403 19.99 -13.42 -11.48
CA ASP A 403 21.27 -14.07 -11.20
C ASP A 403 22.22 -13.09 -10.53
N THR A 404 22.99 -13.56 -9.57
CA THR A 404 23.89 -12.71 -8.77
C THR A 404 25.35 -12.80 -9.18
N TYR A 405 25.70 -13.75 -10.08
CA TYR A 405 27.11 -14.01 -10.38
C TYR A 405 27.34 -14.69 -11.73
N ASP A 406 28.30 -14.31 -12.49
CA ASP A 406 28.80 -14.94 -13.72
C ASP A 406 29.88 -16.00 -13.41
N SER A 407 29.50 -17.31 -13.46
CA SER A 407 30.46 -18.40 -13.23
C SER A 407 31.47 -18.58 -14.35
N LYS A 408 31.11 -18.14 -15.56
CA LYS A 408 32.00 -18.27 -16.73
C LYS A 408 33.23 -17.39 -16.54
N ARG A 409 33.08 -16.24 -15.85
CA ARG A 409 34.12 -15.23 -15.66
C ARG A 409 34.46 -14.94 -14.20
N SER A 410 33.79 -15.61 -13.25
CA SER A 410 33.97 -15.35 -11.82
C SER A 410 33.73 -13.86 -11.46
N ARG A 411 32.60 -13.30 -11.93
CA ARG A 411 32.22 -11.90 -11.71
C ARG A 411 30.83 -11.79 -11.10
N SER A 412 30.59 -10.80 -10.27
CA SER A 412 29.31 -10.55 -9.64
C SER A 412 28.43 -9.57 -10.41
N TYR A 413 27.15 -9.90 -10.54
CA TYR A 413 26.10 -9.00 -11.05
C TYR A 413 25.54 -8.08 -9.96
N CYS A 414 25.75 -8.37 -8.70
CA CYS A 414 25.35 -7.54 -7.57
C CYS A 414 26.53 -7.22 -6.66
N ILE A 415 26.37 -6.25 -5.79
CA ILE A 415 27.41 -5.84 -4.84
C ILE A 415 27.64 -6.98 -3.82
N THR A 416 28.80 -7.59 -3.88
CA THR A 416 29.23 -8.63 -2.93
C THR A 416 30.64 -8.36 -2.43
N SER A 417 31.00 -8.94 -1.29
CA SER A 417 32.29 -8.68 -0.64
C SER A 417 33.52 -9.34 -1.30
N SER A 418 33.33 -10.20 -2.31
CA SER A 418 34.40 -11.16 -2.68
C SER A 418 34.68 -11.35 -4.16
N SER A 419 34.05 -10.61 -5.07
CA SER A 419 34.16 -10.89 -6.50
C SER A 419 34.50 -9.66 -7.34
N LEU A 420 35.04 -9.91 -8.52
CA LEU A 420 35.18 -8.88 -9.55
C LEU A 420 33.79 -8.48 -10.07
N SER A 421 33.62 -7.20 -10.37
CA SER A 421 32.36 -6.68 -10.95
C SER A 421 32.11 -7.22 -12.36
N ALA A 422 30.87 -7.54 -12.66
CA ALA A 422 30.46 -7.96 -13.97
C ALA A 422 30.67 -6.85 -15.01
N ASN A 423 31.24 -7.22 -16.15
CA ASN A 423 31.44 -6.31 -17.28
C ASN A 423 30.38 -6.55 -18.37
N LYS A 424 30.45 -5.81 -19.46
CA LYS A 424 29.51 -5.93 -20.59
C LYS A 424 29.37 -7.34 -21.12
N ALA A 425 30.49 -8.07 -21.25
CA ALA A 425 30.47 -9.44 -21.73
C ALA A 425 29.73 -10.38 -20.75
N SER A 426 29.83 -10.13 -19.43
CA SER A 426 29.03 -10.85 -18.45
C SER A 426 27.54 -10.54 -18.60
N TRP A 427 27.18 -9.27 -18.84
CA TRP A 427 25.78 -8.87 -19.05
C TRP A 427 25.20 -9.44 -20.36
N GLU A 428 26.02 -9.54 -21.42
CA GLU A 428 25.62 -10.19 -22.66
C GLU A 428 25.36 -11.69 -22.49
N ASP A 429 26.20 -12.38 -21.72
CA ASP A 429 26.02 -13.80 -21.40
C ASP A 429 24.76 -14.04 -20.55
N LEU A 430 24.48 -13.17 -19.59
CA LEU A 430 23.25 -13.24 -18.81
C LEU A 430 22.00 -13.16 -19.70
N LEU A 431 22.03 -12.22 -20.68
CA LEU A 431 20.96 -12.11 -21.66
C LEU A 431 20.84 -13.37 -22.54
N GLU A 432 21.97 -13.99 -22.93
CA GLU A 432 21.96 -15.21 -23.71
C GLU A 432 21.43 -16.41 -22.93
N ASP A 433 21.77 -16.52 -21.64
CA ASP A 433 21.30 -17.60 -20.76
C ASP A 433 19.76 -17.54 -20.54
N TRP A 434 19.18 -16.34 -20.50
CA TRP A 434 17.72 -16.15 -20.39
C TRP A 434 17.02 -16.12 -21.76
N LEU A 435 17.53 -15.32 -22.69
CA LEU A 435 16.88 -14.89 -23.94
C LEU A 435 17.59 -15.43 -25.20
N GLY A 436 18.48 -16.38 -25.06
CA GLY A 436 19.07 -17.08 -26.20
C GLY A 436 18.11 -18.08 -26.86
N ASN A 437 18.51 -18.64 -27.98
CA ASN A 437 17.70 -19.64 -28.68
C ASN A 437 17.42 -20.90 -27.86
N ASP A 438 18.36 -21.28 -26.99
CA ASP A 438 18.22 -22.36 -26.00
C ASP A 438 18.03 -21.82 -24.56
N GLY A 439 17.74 -20.54 -24.45
CA GLY A 439 17.60 -19.85 -23.16
C GLY A 439 16.45 -20.39 -22.31
N ALA A 440 16.50 -20.06 -21.00
CA ALA A 440 15.56 -20.61 -20.03
C ALA A 440 14.10 -20.19 -20.34
N LEU A 441 13.87 -18.98 -20.88
CA LEU A 441 12.50 -18.51 -21.16
C LEU A 441 11.81 -19.28 -22.28
N ARG A 442 12.54 -19.86 -23.25
CA ARG A 442 11.92 -20.77 -24.23
C ARG A 442 11.36 -22.05 -23.57
N LYS A 443 12.04 -22.52 -22.55
CA LYS A 443 11.59 -23.71 -21.79
C LYS A 443 10.38 -23.38 -20.93
N LEU A 444 10.34 -22.15 -20.40
CA LEU A 444 9.16 -21.64 -19.67
C LEU A 444 7.95 -21.51 -20.62
N ASP A 445 8.09 -20.85 -21.78
CA ASP A 445 7.01 -20.73 -22.77
C ASP A 445 6.47 -22.10 -23.21
N SER A 446 7.39 -23.06 -23.38
CA SER A 446 7.02 -24.45 -23.70
C SER A 446 6.26 -25.14 -22.54
N ALA A 447 6.62 -24.86 -21.27
CA ALA A 447 5.89 -25.39 -20.11
C ALA A 447 4.48 -24.78 -20.01
N VAL A 448 4.35 -23.49 -20.27
CA VAL A 448 3.05 -22.81 -20.33
C VAL A 448 2.20 -23.35 -21.48
N SER A 449 2.81 -23.62 -22.63
CA SER A 449 2.12 -24.22 -23.78
C SER A 449 1.59 -25.63 -23.47
N ASP A 450 2.37 -26.46 -22.77
CA ASP A 450 1.91 -27.79 -22.34
C ASP A 450 0.73 -27.68 -21.34
N ALA A 451 0.83 -26.78 -20.38
CA ALA A 451 -0.24 -26.55 -19.41
C ALA A 451 -1.50 -26.01 -20.09
N ALA A 452 -1.37 -25.14 -21.10
CA ALA A 452 -2.48 -24.59 -21.87
C ALA A 452 -3.25 -25.67 -22.65
N ALA A 453 -2.63 -26.78 -23.00
CA ALA A 453 -3.31 -27.92 -23.63
C ALA A 453 -4.36 -28.57 -22.70
N THR A 454 -4.20 -28.45 -21.38
CA THR A 454 -5.13 -28.99 -20.37
C THR A 454 -6.02 -27.92 -19.78
N LEU A 455 -5.45 -26.74 -19.45
CA LEU A 455 -6.11 -25.63 -18.75
C LEU A 455 -6.81 -24.63 -19.70
N GLY A 456 -6.56 -24.71 -20.99
CA GLY A 456 -6.90 -23.66 -21.95
C GLY A 456 -5.87 -22.51 -21.92
N VAL A 457 -6.09 -21.51 -22.75
CA VAL A 457 -5.22 -20.31 -22.79
C VAL A 457 -5.24 -19.64 -21.42
N PRO A 458 -4.08 -19.26 -20.86
CA PRO A 458 -4.06 -18.58 -19.58
C PRO A 458 -4.82 -17.22 -19.68
N PRO A 459 -5.57 -16.83 -18.62
CA PRO A 459 -6.39 -15.61 -18.65
C PRO A 459 -5.59 -14.33 -18.83
N LYS A 460 -4.30 -14.38 -18.47
CA LYS A 460 -3.30 -13.32 -18.68
C LYS A 460 -2.01 -13.96 -19.20
N PRO A 461 -1.16 -13.24 -19.94
CA PRO A 461 0.17 -13.73 -20.23
C PRO A 461 0.93 -14.02 -18.93
N ARG A 462 1.93 -14.88 -19.00
CA ARG A 462 2.89 -15.03 -17.91
C ARG A 462 3.88 -13.89 -18.01
N TYR A 463 3.88 -13.02 -17.04
CA TYR A 463 4.73 -11.82 -17.02
C TYR A 463 6.17 -12.16 -16.68
N ILE A 464 7.10 -11.54 -17.38
CA ILE A 464 8.53 -11.71 -17.15
C ILE A 464 9.12 -10.40 -16.65
N VAL A 465 9.81 -10.48 -15.52
CA VAL A 465 10.57 -9.40 -14.92
C VAL A 465 12.05 -9.76 -14.99
N MET A 466 12.88 -8.93 -15.63
CA MET A 466 14.31 -9.19 -15.82
C MET A 466 15.15 -8.46 -14.77
N GLY A 467 16.04 -9.18 -14.09
CA GLY A 467 16.99 -8.57 -13.16
C GLY A 467 17.97 -7.63 -13.88
N LEU A 468 18.11 -6.42 -13.36
CA LEU A 468 19.12 -5.44 -13.79
C LEU A 468 20.40 -5.68 -13.02
N PRO A 469 21.51 -6.05 -13.68
CA PRO A 469 22.79 -6.17 -12.99
C PRO A 469 23.24 -4.82 -12.43
N ASP A 470 23.85 -4.83 -11.24
CA ASP A 470 24.33 -3.61 -10.61
C ASP A 470 25.52 -3.02 -11.39
N PRO A 471 25.50 -1.72 -11.71
CA PRO A 471 26.64 -1.05 -12.32
C PRO A 471 27.66 -0.70 -11.25
N ILE A 472 28.41 -1.69 -10.82
CA ILE A 472 29.35 -1.61 -9.70
C ILE A 472 30.54 -0.75 -10.05
N MET A 473 30.76 0.28 -9.25
CA MET A 473 31.75 1.32 -9.46
C MET A 473 33.21 0.84 -9.40
N PHE A 474 33.49 -0.26 -8.71
CA PHE A 474 34.85 -0.80 -8.55
C PHE A 474 34.99 -2.12 -9.30
N GLU A 475 36.10 -2.31 -10.01
CA GLU A 475 36.39 -3.59 -10.65
C GLU A 475 36.48 -4.72 -9.61
N ASN A 476 37.11 -4.44 -8.49
CA ASN A 476 37.13 -5.36 -7.35
C ASN A 476 36.46 -4.70 -6.15
N PHE A 477 35.27 -5.16 -5.79
CA PHE A 477 34.51 -4.56 -4.70
C PHE A 477 35.18 -4.79 -3.33
N ALA A 478 35.90 -5.88 -3.14
CA ALA A 478 36.66 -6.14 -1.91
C ALA A 478 37.87 -5.20 -1.77
N ASP A 479 38.48 -4.81 -2.90
CA ASP A 479 39.58 -3.84 -2.95
C ASP A 479 39.08 -2.51 -3.58
N LYS A 480 38.48 -1.68 -2.74
CA LYS A 480 37.93 -0.39 -3.13
C LYS A 480 38.99 0.63 -3.61
N SER A 481 40.28 0.29 -3.56
CA SER A 481 41.37 1.10 -4.10
C SER A 481 41.58 0.86 -5.61
N SER A 482 41.08 -0.25 -6.15
CA SER A 482 41.12 -0.50 -7.58
C SER A 482 40.08 0.39 -8.30
N SER A 483 40.56 1.35 -9.05
CA SER A 483 39.75 2.47 -9.58
C SER A 483 39.15 2.22 -10.96
N THR A 484 39.45 1.09 -11.58
CA THR A 484 38.98 0.85 -12.95
C THR A 484 37.62 0.23 -12.94
N THR A 485 36.69 0.93 -13.51
CA THR A 485 35.29 0.56 -13.65
C THR A 485 34.87 0.53 -15.11
N TYR A 486 35.86 0.43 -16.03
CA TYR A 486 35.60 0.22 -17.43
C TYR A 486 34.79 -1.07 -17.61
N TRP A 487 33.52 -0.85 -17.98
CA TRP A 487 32.56 -1.94 -18.15
C TRP A 487 32.58 -2.50 -19.59
N GLY A 488 32.73 -1.67 -20.58
CA GLY A 488 32.72 -2.00 -22.02
C GLY A 488 32.42 -0.79 -22.87
N ASP A 489 32.26 -0.98 -24.16
CA ASP A 489 31.94 0.09 -25.09
C ASP A 489 30.46 0.05 -25.51
N ILE A 490 29.82 1.22 -25.56
CA ILE A 490 28.51 1.42 -26.20
C ILE A 490 28.75 2.31 -27.44
N GLU A 491 28.43 1.79 -28.62
CA GLU A 491 28.60 2.49 -29.92
C GLU A 491 30.02 3.07 -30.13
N GLY A 492 31.02 2.34 -29.61
CA GLY A 492 32.42 2.75 -29.73
C GLY A 492 32.89 3.77 -28.68
N ARG A 493 32.03 4.16 -27.75
CA ARG A 493 32.37 5.01 -26.60
C ARG A 493 32.62 4.11 -25.38
N PRO A 494 33.78 4.24 -24.73
CA PRO A 494 34.03 3.53 -23.47
C PRO A 494 33.08 4.00 -22.39
N VAL A 495 32.57 3.07 -21.60
CA VAL A 495 31.65 3.28 -20.47
C VAL A 495 32.38 2.93 -19.17
N ASP A 496 32.43 3.90 -18.24
CA ASP A 496 33.10 3.79 -16.95
C ASP A 496 32.11 4.09 -15.81
N PHE A 497 31.89 3.12 -14.95
CA PHE A 497 30.91 3.23 -13.86
C PHE A 497 31.31 4.21 -12.73
N SER A 498 32.43 4.90 -12.84
CA SER A 498 32.71 6.06 -12.00
C SER A 498 31.79 7.25 -12.32
N ASP A 499 31.19 7.28 -13.50
CA ASP A 499 30.22 8.29 -13.95
C ASP A 499 28.79 7.71 -13.91
N VAL A 500 27.87 8.42 -13.26
CA VAL A 500 26.46 8.01 -13.17
C VAL A 500 25.76 8.02 -14.53
N GLU A 501 26.15 8.90 -15.44
CA GLU A 501 25.59 8.92 -16.81
C GLU A 501 26.00 7.68 -17.59
N ASP A 502 27.18 7.15 -17.34
CA ASP A 502 27.63 5.88 -17.92
C ASP A 502 26.89 4.69 -17.30
N GLN A 503 26.60 4.74 -15.99
CA GLN A 503 25.73 3.72 -15.34
C GLN A 503 24.32 3.73 -15.96
N LYS A 504 23.73 4.92 -16.14
CA LYS A 504 22.43 5.08 -16.83
C LYS A 504 22.47 4.55 -18.27
N ALA A 505 23.54 4.84 -19.00
CA ALA A 505 23.72 4.35 -20.37
C ALA A 505 23.80 2.82 -20.45
N ALA A 506 24.46 2.18 -19.46
CA ALA A 506 24.52 0.72 -19.39
C ALA A 506 23.15 0.11 -19.04
N TYR A 507 22.39 0.69 -18.12
CA TYR A 507 21.02 0.26 -17.83
C TYR A 507 20.13 0.38 -19.07
N LYS A 508 20.16 1.53 -19.73
CA LYS A 508 19.42 1.71 -20.99
C LYS A 508 19.78 0.64 -22.02
N TRP A 509 21.07 0.42 -22.22
CA TRP A 509 21.57 -0.59 -23.17
C TRP A 509 21.05 -1.99 -22.83
N TYR A 510 21.09 -2.40 -21.55
CA TYR A 510 20.62 -3.70 -21.11
C TYR A 510 19.10 -3.86 -21.29
N MET A 511 18.33 -2.87 -20.90
CA MET A 511 16.87 -2.87 -21.04
C MET A 511 16.46 -2.95 -22.53
N ASP A 512 17.13 -2.20 -23.40
CA ASP A 512 16.88 -2.25 -24.83
C ASP A 512 17.23 -3.63 -25.42
N ARG A 513 18.34 -4.23 -24.99
CA ARG A 513 18.73 -5.58 -25.42
C ARG A 513 17.75 -6.65 -24.92
N CYS A 514 17.24 -6.52 -23.72
CA CYS A 514 16.16 -7.39 -23.22
C CYS A 514 14.95 -7.34 -24.16
N ARG A 515 14.46 -6.13 -24.46
CA ARG A 515 13.28 -5.94 -25.35
C ARG A 515 13.52 -6.50 -26.75
N GLU A 516 14.65 -6.15 -27.35
CA GLU A 516 15.01 -6.64 -28.70
C GLU A 516 15.00 -8.16 -28.75
N ARG A 517 15.69 -8.83 -27.82
CA ARG A 517 15.79 -10.28 -27.79
C ARG A 517 14.46 -10.94 -27.46
N PHE A 518 13.73 -10.40 -26.47
CA PHE A 518 12.43 -10.91 -26.07
C PHE A 518 11.44 -10.88 -27.25
N ASN A 519 11.36 -9.75 -27.94
CA ASN A 519 10.49 -9.59 -29.11
C ASN A 519 10.91 -10.50 -30.27
N ALA A 520 12.22 -10.67 -30.51
CA ALA A 520 12.74 -11.53 -31.58
C ALA A 520 12.42 -13.02 -31.33
N LEU A 521 12.27 -13.44 -30.07
CA LEU A 521 11.93 -14.83 -29.74
C LEU A 521 10.48 -15.18 -30.02
N GLY A 522 9.57 -14.19 -30.03
CA GLY A 522 8.15 -14.35 -30.41
C GLY A 522 7.43 -15.38 -29.55
N PHE A 523 7.48 -15.24 -28.23
CA PHE A 523 6.81 -16.12 -27.26
C PHE A 523 5.30 -16.11 -27.46
N ASN A 524 4.64 -17.25 -27.20
CA ASN A 524 3.19 -17.38 -27.34
C ASN A 524 2.43 -16.92 -26.09
N TYR A 525 3.03 -17.10 -24.91
CA TYR A 525 2.36 -16.95 -23.62
C TYR A 525 3.11 -16.05 -22.65
N LEU A 526 4.28 -15.54 -23.01
CA LEU A 526 5.10 -14.68 -22.18
C LEU A 526 5.02 -13.23 -22.62
N GLU A 527 5.04 -12.30 -21.68
CA GLU A 527 5.09 -10.87 -21.91
C GLU A 527 6.14 -10.23 -21.00
N LEU A 528 6.99 -9.37 -21.54
CA LEU A 528 7.96 -8.63 -20.73
C LEU A 528 7.22 -7.55 -19.92
N ALA A 529 7.16 -7.72 -18.61
CA ALA A 529 6.52 -6.76 -17.71
C ALA A 529 7.46 -5.63 -17.32
N GLY A 530 8.78 -5.89 -17.27
CA GLY A 530 9.77 -4.88 -16.92
C GLY A 530 10.97 -5.45 -16.19
N PHE A 531 11.46 -4.71 -15.17
CA PHE A 531 12.78 -4.95 -14.62
C PHE A 531 12.78 -4.97 -13.08
N TYR A 532 13.85 -5.51 -12.52
CA TYR A 532 14.08 -5.65 -11.09
C TYR A 532 15.47 -5.17 -10.73
N VAL A 533 15.62 -4.35 -9.72
CA VAL A 533 16.92 -3.91 -9.19
C VAL A 533 17.49 -4.97 -8.27
N LEU A 534 18.65 -5.52 -8.63
CA LEU A 534 19.27 -6.66 -7.92
C LEU A 534 19.77 -6.33 -6.52
N SER A 535 20.20 -5.09 -6.27
CA SER A 535 20.68 -4.69 -4.96
C SER A 535 19.56 -4.74 -3.93
N GLU A 536 19.70 -5.54 -2.89
CA GLU A 536 18.69 -5.67 -1.82
C GLU A 536 18.67 -4.48 -0.86
N GLU A 537 19.66 -3.60 -0.95
CA GLU A 537 19.78 -2.36 -0.16
C GLU A 537 20.15 -1.18 -1.05
N LEU A 538 19.51 -0.04 -0.82
CA LEU A 538 19.78 1.19 -1.56
C LEU A 538 20.21 2.28 -0.60
N HIS A 539 21.52 2.50 -0.53
CA HIS A 539 22.10 3.56 0.29
C HIS A 539 21.92 4.91 -0.37
N LEU A 540 20.96 5.68 0.16
CA LEU A 540 20.62 7.01 -0.33
C LEU A 540 21.28 8.08 0.54
N PRO A 541 21.64 9.27 0.00
CA PRO A 541 22.17 10.36 0.81
C PRO A 541 21.12 10.90 1.79
N ALA A 542 21.58 11.39 2.95
CA ALA A 542 20.69 11.99 3.95
C ALA A 542 19.82 13.12 3.37
N SER A 543 20.39 13.92 2.47
CA SER A 543 19.66 14.99 1.77
C SER A 543 18.47 14.49 0.95
N TYR A 544 18.47 13.24 0.50
CA TYR A 544 17.34 12.65 -0.21
C TYR A 544 16.17 12.42 0.74
N TYR A 545 16.43 11.89 1.92
CA TYR A 545 15.41 11.68 2.95
C TYR A 545 14.89 13.02 3.49
N ASP A 546 15.79 14.01 3.67
CA ASP A 546 15.42 15.36 4.08
C ASP A 546 14.50 16.02 3.05
N ALA A 547 14.78 15.87 1.76
CA ALA A 547 13.94 16.40 0.68
C ALA A 547 12.54 15.76 0.66
N LEU A 548 12.40 14.51 1.09
CA LEU A 548 11.11 13.81 1.21
C LEU A 548 10.40 14.07 2.53
N GLY A 549 11.05 14.76 3.49
CA GLY A 549 10.52 14.93 4.85
C GLY A 549 10.43 13.62 5.64
N VAL A 550 11.22 12.61 5.27
CA VAL A 550 11.26 11.29 5.91
C VAL A 550 12.45 11.21 6.83
N TYR A 551 12.26 10.65 8.03
CA TYR A 551 13.36 10.44 8.96
C TYR A 551 14.38 9.45 8.39
N TYR A 552 15.64 9.85 8.39
CA TYR A 552 16.78 9.02 8.04
C TYR A 552 17.49 8.51 9.29
N PHE A 553 17.48 7.21 9.50
CA PHE A 553 18.26 6.59 10.56
C PHE A 553 19.71 6.49 10.06
N SER A 554 20.56 7.46 10.41
CA SER A 554 21.97 7.42 10.05
C SER A 554 22.76 6.64 11.07
N ASN A 555 23.20 5.45 10.72
CA ASN A 555 24.31 4.82 11.40
C ASN A 555 25.63 4.88 10.60
N GLU A 556 25.73 5.78 9.51
CA GLU A 556 26.63 5.35 8.48
C GLU A 556 27.45 6.40 7.79
N THR A 557 28.70 6.28 7.98
CA THR A 557 29.77 6.65 7.08
C THR A 557 29.81 5.74 5.84
N TRP A 558 28.71 5.66 5.08
CA TRP A 558 28.71 4.84 3.88
C TRP A 558 29.41 5.49 2.71
N ASN A 559 30.01 4.65 1.92
CA ASN A 559 30.92 4.88 0.83
C ASN A 559 30.25 5.66 -0.31
N SER A 560 30.97 6.55 -0.95
CA SER A 560 30.51 7.37 -2.08
C SER A 560 29.92 6.59 -3.26
N GLN A 561 30.16 5.29 -3.36
CA GLN A 561 29.61 4.40 -4.38
C GLN A 561 28.09 4.21 -4.31
N TYR A 562 27.49 4.36 -3.14
CA TYR A 562 26.06 4.21 -2.95
C TYR A 562 25.27 5.50 -3.16
N LYS A 563 25.93 6.63 -3.24
CA LYS A 563 25.29 7.95 -3.38
C LYS A 563 24.59 8.18 -4.71
N ARG A 564 24.58 7.20 -5.60
CA ARG A 564 24.06 7.33 -6.97
C ARG A 564 22.72 6.64 -7.19
N TRP A 565 22.28 5.85 -6.25
CA TRP A 565 20.99 5.16 -6.35
C TRP A 565 19.82 6.14 -6.49
N GLU A 566 19.89 7.31 -5.85
CA GLU A 566 18.91 8.39 -5.95
C GLU A 566 18.80 9.01 -7.34
N GLN A 567 19.74 8.71 -8.23
CA GLN A 567 19.71 9.14 -9.63
C GLN A 567 19.46 7.96 -10.58
N LEU A 568 20.04 6.80 -10.29
CA LEU A 568 20.02 5.65 -11.18
C LEU A 568 18.66 4.94 -11.15
N VAL A 569 18.08 4.73 -9.96
CA VAL A 569 16.79 4.04 -9.83
C VAL A 569 15.64 4.85 -10.44
N PRO A 570 15.48 6.15 -10.16
CA PRO A 570 14.49 6.98 -10.85
C PRO A 570 14.64 6.97 -12.38
N TYR A 571 15.89 7.04 -12.88
CA TYR A 571 16.15 6.95 -14.31
C TYR A 571 15.67 5.60 -14.90
N ALA A 572 15.97 4.48 -14.24
CA ALA A 572 15.53 3.17 -14.66
C ALA A 572 14.00 3.05 -14.67
N ALA A 573 13.34 3.61 -13.64
CA ALA A 573 11.89 3.65 -13.53
C ALA A 573 11.24 4.48 -14.67
N GLU A 574 11.72 5.71 -14.89
CA GLU A 574 11.24 6.55 -16.01
C GLU A 574 11.39 5.83 -17.35
N TYR A 575 12.55 5.21 -17.55
CA TYR A 575 12.83 4.53 -18.81
C TYR A 575 11.96 3.29 -19.00
N ALA A 576 11.70 2.51 -17.95
CA ALA A 576 10.76 1.39 -17.99
C ALA A 576 9.32 1.89 -18.25
N HIS A 577 8.85 2.87 -17.50
CA HIS A 577 7.50 3.42 -17.64
C HIS A 577 7.24 4.02 -19.02
N SER A 578 8.25 4.61 -19.65
CA SER A 578 8.13 5.11 -21.04
C SER A 578 7.83 4.01 -22.07
N HIS A 579 8.00 2.74 -21.69
CA HIS A 579 7.71 1.54 -22.50
C HIS A 579 6.51 0.73 -21.96
N ASN A 580 5.74 1.26 -21.00
CA ASN A 580 4.68 0.57 -20.26
C ASN A 580 5.18 -0.65 -19.48
N GLU A 581 6.40 -0.64 -19.04
CA GLU A 581 7.06 -1.64 -18.23
C GLU A 581 7.26 -1.10 -16.81
N GLY A 582 7.32 -2.00 -15.82
CA GLY A 582 7.49 -1.62 -14.42
C GLY A 582 8.90 -1.81 -13.91
N LEU A 583 9.12 -1.35 -12.68
CA LEU A 583 10.33 -1.57 -11.91
C LEU A 583 9.97 -2.14 -10.53
N TRP A 584 10.59 -3.25 -10.14
CA TRP A 584 10.33 -3.96 -8.87
C TRP A 584 11.59 -4.06 -8.02
N TRP A 585 11.38 -4.29 -6.71
CA TRP A 585 12.47 -4.42 -5.75
C TRP A 585 12.10 -5.36 -4.59
N ILE A 586 13.10 -6.09 -4.07
CA ILE A 586 12.96 -6.99 -2.92
C ILE A 586 14.05 -6.64 -1.90
N PRO A 587 13.81 -5.68 -1.00
CA PRO A 587 14.73 -5.38 0.09
C PRO A 587 14.56 -6.36 1.24
N TYR A 588 15.65 -6.63 1.99
CA TYR A 588 15.54 -7.33 3.26
C TYR A 588 14.95 -6.43 4.36
N LEU A 589 14.49 -7.04 5.46
CA LEU A 589 13.93 -6.31 6.60
C LEU A 589 14.95 -5.29 7.15
N TYR A 590 14.55 -4.03 7.21
CA TYR A 590 15.38 -2.87 7.57
C TYR A 590 16.46 -2.49 6.55
N ALA A 591 16.44 -3.00 5.34
CA ALA A 591 17.37 -2.59 4.28
C ALA A 591 17.36 -1.07 4.07
N PRO A 592 18.51 -0.41 3.89
CA PRO A 592 18.55 0.98 3.49
C PRO A 592 17.68 1.25 2.25
N GLY A 593 16.88 2.31 2.28
CA GLY A 593 15.98 2.71 1.19
C GLY A 593 14.57 2.12 1.24
N HIS A 594 14.30 1.07 2.05
CA HIS A 594 12.98 0.41 2.06
C HIS A 594 11.83 1.35 2.43
N THR A 595 12.05 2.35 3.27
CA THR A 595 11.00 3.31 3.69
C THR A 595 10.59 4.30 2.61
N VAL A 596 11.40 4.43 1.56
CA VAL A 596 11.20 5.42 0.48
C VAL A 596 11.11 4.79 -0.91
N TRP A 597 10.93 3.47 -0.99
CA TRP A 597 10.91 2.73 -2.24
C TRP A 597 9.95 3.32 -3.29
N ASN A 598 8.77 3.75 -2.88
CA ASN A 598 7.76 4.33 -3.75
C ASN A 598 8.16 5.71 -4.33
N HIS A 599 9.06 6.44 -3.65
CA HIS A 599 9.58 7.71 -4.12
C HIS A 599 10.71 7.55 -5.15
N LEU A 600 11.31 6.36 -5.22
CA LEU A 600 12.33 6.01 -6.20
C LEU A 600 11.76 5.55 -7.55
N GLY A 601 10.43 5.37 -7.64
CA GLY A 601 9.75 4.98 -8.87
C GLY A 601 9.44 3.50 -9.01
N PHE A 602 9.71 2.68 -8.00
CA PHE A 602 9.29 1.28 -8.02
C PHE A 602 7.77 1.15 -8.06
N ASP A 603 7.27 0.20 -8.83
CA ASP A 603 5.84 -0.12 -8.90
C ASP A 603 5.39 -0.97 -7.73
N ARG A 604 6.27 -1.86 -7.26
CA ARG A 604 6.11 -2.63 -6.02
C ARG A 604 7.46 -2.95 -5.41
N ALA A 605 7.44 -3.09 -4.08
CA ALA A 605 8.50 -3.73 -3.34
C ALA A 605 7.94 -4.90 -2.52
N PHE A 606 8.73 -5.96 -2.38
CA PHE A 606 8.40 -7.13 -1.58
C PHE A 606 9.45 -7.26 -0.48
N MET A 607 9.04 -7.27 0.77
CA MET A 607 9.97 -7.37 1.88
C MET A 607 10.42 -8.82 2.06
N GLN A 608 11.73 -9.02 2.10
CA GLN A 608 12.38 -10.27 2.45
C GLN A 608 12.51 -10.36 3.99
N PRO A 609 11.78 -11.25 4.65
CA PRO A 609 11.76 -11.31 6.12
C PRO A 609 13.01 -11.86 6.76
N ASN A 610 13.76 -12.75 6.09
CA ASN A 610 14.89 -13.53 6.59
C ASN A 610 14.57 -14.52 7.73
N ARG A 611 13.33 -14.65 8.17
CA ARG A 611 12.90 -15.56 9.24
C ARG A 611 13.20 -17.04 8.94
N TYR A 612 13.21 -17.43 7.68
CA TYR A 612 13.53 -18.79 7.26
C TYR A 612 14.93 -19.22 7.72
N TRP A 613 15.86 -18.28 7.74
CA TRP A 613 17.28 -18.51 8.05
C TRP A 613 17.62 -18.45 9.53
N ASP A 614 16.70 -18.08 10.40
CA ASP A 614 16.91 -18.11 11.86
C ASP A 614 17.22 -19.51 12.34
N HIS A 615 18.07 -19.63 13.35
CA HIS A 615 18.35 -20.90 14.04
C HIS A 615 17.49 -21.06 15.30
N ASP A 616 18.12 -21.24 16.45
CA ASP A 616 17.42 -21.54 17.71
C ASP A 616 16.69 -20.34 18.30
N GLU A 617 17.16 -19.14 18.03
CA GLU A 617 16.54 -17.88 18.49
C GLU A 617 15.80 -17.18 17.34
N ILE A 618 14.72 -16.48 17.67
CA ILE A 618 13.98 -15.67 16.69
C ILE A 618 14.72 -14.35 16.54
N GLU A 619 15.54 -14.22 15.50
CA GLU A 619 16.24 -12.99 15.15
C GLU A 619 15.37 -12.07 14.27
N HIS A 620 14.52 -12.67 13.43
CA HIS A 620 13.67 -11.97 12.48
C HIS A 620 12.18 -12.25 12.71
N PRO A 621 11.53 -11.64 13.73
CA PRO A 621 10.14 -11.92 14.04
C PRO A 621 9.20 -11.40 12.94
N LEU A 622 8.32 -12.26 12.42
CA LEU A 622 7.37 -11.90 11.35
C LEU A 622 6.43 -10.74 11.74
N SER A 623 6.20 -10.51 13.03
CA SER A 623 5.44 -9.35 13.49
C SER A 623 6.09 -8.02 13.10
N SER A 624 7.42 -7.94 13.14
CA SER A 624 8.17 -6.75 12.67
C SER A 624 8.06 -6.58 11.17
N THR A 625 8.20 -7.69 10.43
CA THR A 625 7.99 -7.69 8.98
C THR A 625 6.59 -7.20 8.62
N ILE A 626 5.55 -7.81 9.19
CA ILE A 626 4.15 -7.42 8.91
C ILE A 626 3.89 -5.94 9.24
N SER A 627 4.42 -5.44 10.35
CA SER A 627 4.31 -4.01 10.69
C SER A 627 4.95 -3.13 9.61
N THR A 628 6.12 -3.53 9.09
CA THR A 628 6.81 -2.80 8.02
C THR A 628 6.02 -2.86 6.70
N LEU A 629 5.50 -4.04 6.33
CA LEU A 629 4.66 -4.19 5.14
C LEU A 629 3.44 -3.26 5.17
N GLN A 630 2.74 -3.22 6.31
CA GLN A 630 1.57 -2.38 6.51
C GLN A 630 1.92 -0.89 6.47
N SER A 631 3.03 -0.51 7.11
CA SER A 631 3.46 0.89 7.19
C SER A 631 3.93 1.44 5.85
N HIS A 632 4.50 0.60 4.99
CA HIS A 632 5.10 1.02 3.72
C HIS A 632 4.41 0.46 2.47
N ASN A 633 3.23 -0.16 2.62
CA ASN A 633 2.44 -0.71 1.53
C ASN A 633 3.24 -1.67 0.63
N MET A 634 3.97 -2.60 1.26
CA MET A 634 4.84 -3.57 0.59
C MET A 634 4.20 -4.96 0.57
N GLY A 635 4.50 -5.74 -0.46
CA GLY A 635 4.25 -7.17 -0.46
C GLY A 635 5.27 -7.94 0.39
N ILE A 636 5.04 -9.23 0.60
CA ILE A 636 5.99 -10.13 1.26
C ILE A 636 6.73 -10.98 0.23
N GLU A 637 7.95 -11.38 0.55
CA GLU A 637 8.61 -12.52 -0.07
C GLU A 637 8.51 -13.73 0.86
N LEU A 638 7.96 -14.84 0.34
CA LEU A 638 8.03 -16.15 1.00
C LEU A 638 9.38 -16.78 0.65
N GLU A 639 10.15 -17.17 1.66
CA GLU A 639 11.49 -17.70 1.48
C GLU A 639 11.55 -19.16 1.88
N PHE A 640 12.12 -20.00 1.02
CA PHE A 640 12.53 -21.36 1.34
C PHE A 640 13.54 -21.88 0.33
N GLU A 641 14.27 -22.93 0.72
CA GLU A 641 15.24 -23.61 -0.13
C GLU A 641 15.16 -25.14 0.01
N TYR A 642 16.07 -25.82 -0.66
CA TYR A 642 16.19 -27.29 -0.60
C TYR A 642 16.36 -27.82 0.83
N SER A 643 16.81 -27.00 1.78
CA SER A 643 16.89 -27.37 3.20
C SER A 643 15.53 -27.67 3.83
N ALA A 644 14.41 -27.19 3.25
CA ALA A 644 13.06 -27.56 3.65
C ALA A 644 12.55 -28.85 2.97
N VAL A 645 13.33 -29.47 2.09
CA VAL A 645 12.90 -30.65 1.30
C VAL A 645 13.42 -31.94 1.96
N ALA A 646 12.51 -32.68 2.60
CA ALA A 646 12.86 -33.89 3.37
C ALA A 646 13.56 -34.94 2.51
N SER A 647 13.08 -35.18 1.30
CA SER A 647 13.67 -36.17 0.38
C SER A 647 15.10 -35.78 -0.07
N VAL A 648 15.41 -34.49 -0.12
CA VAL A 648 16.76 -34.00 -0.46
C VAL A 648 17.70 -34.07 0.73
N MET A 649 17.19 -33.71 1.91
CA MET A 649 17.99 -33.69 3.14
C MET A 649 18.20 -35.08 3.77
N ALA A 650 17.48 -36.10 3.28
CA ALA A 650 17.53 -37.49 3.79
C ALA A 650 18.93 -38.16 3.65
N ASP A 651 19.80 -37.67 2.75
CA ASP A 651 21.17 -38.19 2.57
C ASP A 651 22.16 -37.67 3.63
N GLY A 652 21.70 -36.88 4.59
CA GLY A 652 22.50 -36.35 5.70
C GLY A 652 23.42 -35.19 5.32
N ARG A 653 23.24 -34.59 4.13
CA ARG A 653 23.95 -33.36 3.75
C ARG A 653 23.56 -32.20 4.67
N GLY A 654 24.51 -31.29 4.91
CA GLY A 654 24.25 -30.02 5.54
C GLY A 654 23.88 -28.97 4.48
N ALA A 655 22.94 -28.09 4.79
CA ALA A 655 22.59 -26.93 4.01
C ALA A 655 23.03 -25.67 4.77
N PRO A 656 23.89 -24.80 4.19
CA PRO A 656 24.27 -23.57 4.85
C PRO A 656 23.04 -22.64 4.96
N ASP A 657 23.02 -21.85 6.03
CA ASP A 657 22.10 -20.71 6.10
C ASP A 657 22.46 -19.65 5.04
N GLY A 658 21.59 -18.67 4.84
CA GLY A 658 21.79 -17.61 3.84
C GLY A 658 23.11 -16.85 4.00
N ASN A 659 23.71 -16.85 5.20
CA ASN A 659 24.97 -16.20 5.51
C ASN A 659 26.19 -17.16 5.49
N GLY A 660 25.96 -18.46 5.35
CA GLY A 660 27.00 -19.49 5.36
C GLY A 660 27.66 -19.73 6.71
N ASN A 661 27.08 -19.21 7.80
CA ASN A 661 27.62 -19.30 9.16
C ASN A 661 27.15 -20.53 9.91
N LEU A 662 25.97 -21.02 9.59
CA LEU A 662 25.32 -22.15 10.25
C LEU A 662 24.89 -23.17 9.20
N VAL A 663 24.56 -24.38 9.64
CA VAL A 663 24.18 -25.46 8.72
C VAL A 663 22.95 -26.17 9.23
N PHE A 664 21.91 -26.22 8.41
CA PHE A 664 20.72 -27.02 8.64
C PHE A 664 20.97 -28.48 8.24
N TYR A 665 20.35 -29.39 8.95
CA TYR A 665 20.43 -30.82 8.71
C TYR A 665 19.02 -31.42 8.54
N SER A 666 18.95 -32.71 8.24
CA SER A 666 17.67 -33.41 8.07
C SER A 666 16.72 -33.30 9.27
N ALA A 667 17.25 -33.13 10.48
CA ALA A 667 16.48 -32.97 11.71
C ALA A 667 15.73 -31.60 11.74
N ASP A 668 16.21 -30.60 11.01
CA ASP A 668 15.68 -29.25 11.00
C ASP A 668 14.55 -29.08 9.96
N VAL A 669 14.37 -30.04 9.05
CA VAL A 669 13.40 -29.97 7.96
C VAL A 669 11.98 -29.68 8.45
N PRO A 670 11.43 -30.36 9.49
CA PRO A 670 10.07 -30.04 9.95
C PRO A 670 9.93 -28.58 10.41
N MET A 671 10.92 -28.06 11.14
CA MET A 671 10.94 -26.65 11.56
C MET A 671 10.98 -25.70 10.37
N LEU A 672 11.80 -26.00 9.35
CA LEU A 672 11.91 -25.17 8.15
C LEU A 672 10.60 -25.19 7.34
N GLN A 673 9.94 -26.35 7.22
CA GLN A 673 8.61 -26.46 6.59
C GLN A 673 7.55 -25.67 7.36
N ASP A 674 7.58 -25.70 8.69
CA ASP A 674 6.66 -24.94 9.53
C ASP A 674 6.91 -23.43 9.38
N ARG A 675 8.15 -22.98 9.23
CA ARG A 675 8.46 -21.57 8.94
C ARG A 675 7.87 -21.08 7.63
N VAL A 676 7.87 -21.89 6.58
CA VAL A 676 7.18 -21.53 5.32
C VAL A 676 5.68 -21.33 5.57
N ARG A 677 5.06 -22.17 6.40
CA ARG A 677 3.66 -22.02 6.80
C ARG A 677 3.45 -20.77 7.66
N GLU A 678 4.37 -20.45 8.58
CA GLU A 678 4.35 -19.22 9.39
C GLU A 678 4.29 -17.96 8.50
N TYR A 679 5.06 -17.91 7.40
CA TYR A 679 4.98 -16.80 6.43
C TYR A 679 3.57 -16.65 5.83
N MET A 680 3.03 -17.76 5.32
CA MET A 680 1.72 -17.77 4.69
C MET A 680 0.61 -17.34 5.67
N ASP A 681 0.65 -17.87 6.89
CA ASP A 681 -0.31 -17.56 7.94
C ASP A 681 -0.20 -16.09 8.39
N ALA A 682 1.02 -15.60 8.64
CA ALA A 682 1.25 -14.22 9.02
C ALA A 682 0.75 -13.25 7.95
N TYR A 683 1.01 -13.56 6.67
CA TYR A 683 0.55 -12.70 5.58
C TYR A 683 -0.97 -12.75 5.39
N LYS A 684 -1.60 -13.94 5.52
CA LYS A 684 -3.07 -14.06 5.54
C LYS A 684 -3.70 -13.25 6.69
N GLN A 685 -3.11 -13.31 7.88
CA GLN A 685 -3.60 -12.59 9.06
C GLN A 685 -3.35 -11.08 9.02
N SER A 686 -2.37 -10.62 8.24
CA SER A 686 -2.02 -9.21 8.11
C SER A 686 -3.11 -8.34 7.47
N GLY A 687 -4.07 -8.95 6.76
CA GLY A 687 -5.05 -8.27 5.91
C GLY A 687 -4.49 -7.78 4.56
N LEU A 688 -3.22 -8.09 4.24
CA LEU A 688 -2.58 -7.72 2.97
C LEU A 688 -2.75 -8.81 1.91
N TYR A 689 -2.96 -10.06 2.32
CA TYR A 689 -3.20 -11.18 1.41
C TYR A 689 -4.46 -10.94 0.57
N GLY A 690 -4.33 -11.07 -0.75
CA GLY A 690 -5.41 -10.73 -1.69
C GLY A 690 -5.62 -9.23 -1.93
N VAL A 691 -4.81 -8.36 -1.29
CA VAL A 691 -4.79 -6.90 -1.48
C VAL A 691 -3.51 -6.47 -2.16
N LEU A 692 -2.37 -6.98 -1.70
CA LEU A 692 -1.05 -6.75 -2.29
C LEU A 692 -0.50 -8.05 -2.89
N PRO A 693 0.25 -7.96 -3.98
CA PRO A 693 0.94 -9.12 -4.53
C PRO A 693 2.06 -9.60 -3.60
N PHE A 694 2.52 -10.83 -3.80
CA PHE A 694 3.62 -11.42 -3.05
C PHE A 694 4.65 -12.07 -3.97
N ALA A 695 5.87 -12.21 -3.48
CA ALA A 695 6.95 -12.91 -4.14
C ALA A 695 7.21 -14.27 -3.48
N VAL A 696 7.76 -15.22 -4.22
CA VAL A 696 8.15 -16.52 -3.71
C VAL A 696 9.58 -16.83 -4.16
N TYR A 697 10.50 -16.89 -3.21
CA TYR A 697 11.84 -17.39 -3.39
C TYR A 697 11.89 -18.85 -2.95
N SER A 698 12.24 -19.74 -3.86
CA SER A 698 12.36 -21.18 -3.62
C SER A 698 13.77 -21.72 -3.93
N GLY A 699 14.77 -20.89 -3.72
CA GLY A 699 16.12 -21.21 -4.14
C GLY A 699 16.18 -21.53 -5.63
N THR A 700 16.98 -22.50 -6.01
CA THR A 700 17.13 -22.88 -7.43
C THR A 700 16.08 -23.91 -7.87
N ASP A 701 15.61 -24.78 -6.98
CA ASP A 701 14.88 -25.99 -7.38
C ASP A 701 13.89 -26.53 -6.34
N ALA A 702 13.80 -25.94 -5.15
CA ALA A 702 13.04 -26.52 -4.05
C ALA A 702 11.55 -26.73 -4.41
N MET A 703 10.94 -25.80 -5.14
CA MET A 703 9.55 -25.93 -5.60
C MET A 703 9.35 -27.20 -6.45
N HIS A 704 10.28 -27.49 -7.38
CA HIS A 704 10.25 -28.68 -8.21
C HIS A 704 10.54 -29.95 -7.41
N GLN A 705 11.48 -29.89 -6.47
CA GLN A 705 11.82 -31.01 -5.60
C GLN A 705 10.65 -31.42 -4.71
N LEU A 706 9.94 -30.43 -4.11
CA LEU A 706 8.72 -30.66 -3.35
C LEU A 706 7.64 -31.30 -4.22
N ALA A 707 7.39 -30.77 -5.42
CA ALA A 707 6.37 -31.24 -6.36
C ALA A 707 6.61 -32.69 -6.83
N SER A 708 7.87 -33.10 -6.99
CA SER A 708 8.28 -34.40 -7.49
C SER A 708 8.62 -35.41 -6.38
N SER A 709 8.54 -35.02 -5.12
CA SER A 709 8.95 -35.85 -3.99
C SER A 709 8.03 -37.02 -3.74
N ALA A 710 8.60 -38.15 -3.31
CA ALA A 710 7.86 -39.29 -2.77
C ALA A 710 7.53 -39.12 -1.28
N ASP A 711 8.19 -38.22 -0.58
CA ASP A 711 7.94 -37.90 0.82
C ASP A 711 6.61 -37.17 1.00
N GLU A 712 5.82 -37.57 2.00
CA GLU A 712 4.49 -37.01 2.23
C GLU A 712 4.56 -35.57 2.74
N SER A 713 5.53 -35.24 3.59
CA SER A 713 5.68 -33.90 4.15
C SER A 713 6.08 -32.88 3.07
N ASP A 714 6.93 -33.30 2.12
CA ASP A 714 7.31 -32.48 0.97
C ASP A 714 6.11 -32.18 0.08
N ARG A 715 5.30 -33.24 -0.25
CA ARG A 715 4.11 -33.05 -1.07
C ARG A 715 3.08 -32.16 -0.37
N GLN A 716 2.89 -32.33 0.94
CA GLN A 716 1.99 -31.49 1.70
C GLN A 716 2.45 -30.03 1.68
N LEU A 717 3.73 -29.76 1.87
CA LEU A 717 4.24 -28.37 1.77
C LEU A 717 4.02 -27.79 0.37
N TYR A 718 4.24 -28.59 -0.69
CA TYR A 718 3.93 -28.16 -2.06
C TYR A 718 2.46 -27.80 -2.23
N HIS A 719 1.55 -28.63 -1.72
CA HIS A 719 0.10 -28.35 -1.74
C HIS A 719 -0.24 -27.08 -0.98
N ASP A 720 0.31 -26.91 0.23
CA ASP A 720 0.07 -25.71 1.07
C ASP A 720 0.49 -24.43 0.33
N ILE A 721 1.67 -24.43 -0.32
CA ILE A 721 2.15 -23.29 -1.11
C ILE A 721 1.27 -23.07 -2.33
N CYS A 722 0.91 -24.11 -3.07
CA CYS A 722 0.05 -23.99 -4.25
C CYS A 722 -1.35 -23.45 -3.89
N HIS A 723 -1.95 -23.92 -2.80
CA HIS A 723 -3.20 -23.39 -2.30
C HIS A 723 -3.08 -21.91 -1.91
N PHE A 724 -2.01 -21.54 -1.22
CA PHE A 724 -1.76 -20.14 -0.91
C PHE A 724 -1.71 -19.27 -2.18
N ILE A 725 -1.10 -19.75 -3.26
CA ILE A 725 -1.02 -19.03 -4.53
C ILE A 725 -2.39 -18.92 -5.21
N ILE A 726 -3.13 -20.02 -5.36
CA ILE A 726 -4.38 -20.05 -6.15
C ILE A 726 -5.56 -19.41 -5.42
N GLU A 727 -5.56 -19.38 -4.10
CA GLU A 727 -6.63 -18.80 -3.28
C GLU A 727 -6.57 -17.27 -3.18
N SER A 728 -5.50 -16.63 -3.65
CA SER A 728 -5.38 -15.18 -3.63
C SER A 728 -6.47 -14.51 -4.48
N THR A 729 -7.24 -13.62 -3.87
CA THR A 729 -8.32 -12.89 -4.56
C THR A 729 -7.81 -11.96 -5.67
N LEU A 730 -6.50 -11.66 -5.71
CA LEU A 730 -5.90 -10.92 -6.81
C LEU A 730 -5.85 -11.72 -8.13
N LYS A 731 -5.99 -13.07 -8.06
CA LYS A 731 -6.04 -13.94 -9.23
C LYS A 731 -7.43 -14.01 -9.88
N GLN A 732 -8.47 -13.64 -9.14
CA GLN A 732 -9.86 -13.64 -9.58
C GLN A 732 -10.20 -12.33 -10.30
#